data_37a32336b2d3a6f4849b74245a965d94
#
_entry.id   37a32336b2d3a6f4849b74245a965d94
#
_cell.length_a   1.000
_cell.length_b   1.000
_cell.length_c   1.000
_cell.angle_alpha   90.00
_cell.angle_beta   90.00
_cell.angle_gamma   90.00
#
_symmetry.space_group_name_H-M   'P 1'
#
loop_
_entity.id
_entity.type
_entity.pdbx_description
1 polymer ?
#
loop_
_entity_poly.entity_id
_entity_poly.type
_entity_poly.pdbx_seq_one_letter_code
_entity_poly.pdbx_strand_id
1 'polypeptide(L)'
;MIAQELEVSLHMAFVEARQQRHEFITVEHLLLALLDNPSAAEVLRACAANVDDLRKALSNFIKDNTPQVAGTEEVDTQPTLGFQRVIQRAIMHVQSTGSGKKEVTGANVLVAIFGEKDSHAVYYLHQQGITRLDVVNFIAHGIRKSDPPEAAKSAENPSSGESEEGGQGGERNEKASPLEQYTNNLNQAAKEGKIDPLIGREYEVERTIQILCRRRKNNPLLVGEAGVGKTAIAEGLAWRITQGTVPEILAEATVYSLDMGALLAGTKYRGDFEQRLKGVLKSLKDKPNGILFIDEIHTLIGAGAASGGTLDASNLLKPALSSGQLKCIGATTFTEYRGIFEKDAALSRRFQKVDVVEPTVSETVDILKGLKSRFEDHHSVKYTVAALQAAAELSAKFINDRQLPDKAIDVIDEAGAAQRILTASKRKKTIGKTEIEDIVAKIARIPPANVSNDDRSKLQTIERDLKSVVFGQDKALEVLASAVKMARSGLGKTDKPIGSFLFSGPTGVGKTEAAKQLAYIMGIELIRFDMSEYMERHAVSRLIGAPPGYVGFDQGGLLTEAVSKKPHCVLLLDEIEKAHPDIFNVLLQVMDHGTLTDNNGRKADFRNVIIIMTTNAGAETMNKATIGFTNPRQAGDEMGDIKRLFTPEFRNRLDAMVSFKPLDEQIILRVVDKFLLQLETQLGEKKVEVTFTDALRKHLAKKGFDPLMGARPMQRLIQDMIRKALADELLFGRLTDGGRLTVDLDDKNEVLLDIQPLPKKDARSAKSEPEQET
;
A
#
# COMPACT_ATOMS: atom_id res chain seq x y z
N MET A 1 19.07 -1.67 -7.22
CA MET A 1 20.13 -0.78 -7.76
C MET A 1 20.66 -1.39 -9.06
N ILE A 2 21.20 -0.56 -9.96
CA ILE A 2 21.89 -1.06 -11.16
C ILE A 2 23.30 -1.47 -10.72
N ALA A 3 23.77 -2.63 -11.17
CA ALA A 3 25.12 -3.10 -10.87
C ALA A 3 26.17 -2.19 -11.54
N GLN A 4 27.28 -1.92 -10.87
CA GLN A 4 28.33 -1.03 -11.37
C GLN A 4 28.85 -1.43 -12.77
N GLU A 5 28.99 -2.72 -13.03
CA GLU A 5 29.40 -3.25 -14.34
C GLU A 5 28.39 -2.91 -15.44
N LEU A 6 27.08 -2.93 -15.13
CA LEU A 6 26.06 -2.55 -16.09
C LEU A 6 26.04 -1.04 -16.34
N GLU A 7 26.25 -0.24 -15.30
CA GLU A 7 26.32 1.21 -15.43
C GLU A 7 27.47 1.64 -16.38
N VAL A 8 28.64 1.00 -16.27
CA VAL A 8 29.77 1.19 -17.17
C VAL A 8 29.38 0.80 -18.61
N SER A 9 28.72 -0.34 -18.81
CA SER A 9 28.31 -0.79 -20.15
C SER A 9 27.28 0.17 -20.78
N LEU A 10 26.33 0.68 -20.00
CA LEU A 10 25.38 1.68 -20.48
C LEU A 10 26.09 2.99 -20.87
N HIS A 11 27.01 3.44 -20.04
CA HIS A 11 27.81 4.64 -20.36
C HIS A 11 28.63 4.47 -21.65
N MET A 12 29.26 3.32 -21.83
CA MET A 12 30.01 3.00 -23.06
C MET A 12 29.10 3.02 -24.29
N ALA A 13 27.89 2.46 -24.20
CA ALA A 13 26.90 2.51 -25.31
C ALA A 13 26.57 3.95 -25.72
N PHE A 14 26.39 4.85 -24.73
CA PHE A 14 26.15 6.27 -25.00
C PHE A 14 27.39 6.96 -25.63
N VAL A 15 28.58 6.69 -25.11
CA VAL A 15 29.83 7.27 -25.62
C VAL A 15 30.07 6.84 -27.08
N GLU A 16 29.87 5.55 -27.39
CA GLU A 16 30.07 5.02 -28.74
C GLU A 16 29.04 5.61 -29.73
N ALA A 17 27.75 5.68 -29.33
CA ALA A 17 26.73 6.30 -30.17
C ALA A 17 27.03 7.79 -30.45
N ARG A 18 27.53 8.55 -29.47
CA ARG A 18 27.97 9.93 -29.64
C ARG A 18 29.19 10.06 -30.54
N GLN A 19 30.20 9.21 -30.37
CA GLN A 19 31.41 9.23 -31.20
C GLN A 19 31.07 8.95 -32.66
N GLN A 20 30.11 8.06 -32.93
CA GLN A 20 29.63 7.75 -34.28
C GLN A 20 28.58 8.76 -34.77
N ARG A 21 28.25 9.78 -33.96
CA ARG A 21 27.28 10.86 -34.25
C ARG A 21 25.88 10.35 -34.55
N HIS A 22 25.46 9.29 -33.89
CA HIS A 22 24.09 8.76 -34.04
C HIS A 22 23.08 9.64 -33.27
N GLU A 23 21.97 9.94 -33.95
CA GLU A 23 20.84 10.70 -33.36
C GLU A 23 20.17 9.91 -32.22
N PHE A 24 20.09 8.58 -32.38
CA PHE A 24 19.41 7.70 -31.45
C PHE A 24 20.32 6.58 -30.96
N ILE A 25 20.16 6.23 -29.66
CA ILE A 25 20.71 4.97 -29.12
C ILE A 25 19.62 3.92 -29.11
N THR A 26 19.86 2.77 -29.75
CA THR A 26 18.91 1.69 -29.97
C THR A 26 19.22 0.46 -29.14
N VAL A 27 18.35 -0.56 -29.19
CA VAL A 27 18.56 -1.86 -28.50
C VAL A 27 19.80 -2.58 -29.05
N GLU A 28 20.16 -2.37 -30.33
CA GLU A 28 21.33 -2.92 -30.94
C GLU A 28 22.64 -2.33 -30.36
N HIS A 29 22.68 -1.04 -30.07
CA HIS A 29 23.78 -0.42 -29.33
C HIS A 29 23.92 -1.00 -27.91
N LEU A 30 22.77 -1.23 -27.25
CA LEU A 30 22.75 -1.85 -25.93
C LEU A 30 23.32 -3.27 -25.96
N LEU A 31 22.88 -4.09 -26.92
CA LEU A 31 23.39 -5.45 -27.06
C LEU A 31 24.88 -5.45 -27.38
N LEU A 32 25.35 -4.53 -28.26
CA LEU A 32 26.77 -4.39 -28.60
C LEU A 32 27.60 -4.09 -27.34
N ALA A 33 27.18 -3.17 -26.51
CA ALA A 33 27.87 -2.84 -25.25
C ALA A 33 27.80 -4.00 -24.23
N LEU A 34 26.74 -4.81 -24.25
CA LEU A 34 26.62 -5.98 -23.38
C LEU A 34 27.55 -7.13 -23.77
N LEU A 35 28.08 -7.15 -25.00
CA LEU A 35 29.09 -8.14 -25.39
C LEU A 35 30.39 -8.01 -24.60
N ASP A 36 30.68 -6.81 -24.09
CA ASP A 36 31.85 -6.52 -23.25
C ASP A 36 31.51 -6.53 -21.76
N ASN A 37 30.23 -6.68 -21.40
CA ASN A 37 29.83 -6.79 -20.00
C ASN A 37 30.16 -8.19 -19.46
N PRO A 38 30.87 -8.32 -18.31
CA PRO A 38 31.30 -9.61 -17.78
C PRO A 38 30.16 -10.61 -17.60
N SER A 39 29.06 -10.17 -16.95
CA SER A 39 27.92 -11.06 -16.66
C SER A 39 27.12 -11.46 -17.90
N ALA A 40 26.94 -10.57 -18.87
CA ALA A 40 26.24 -10.87 -20.12
C ALA A 40 27.11 -11.71 -21.07
N ALA A 41 28.40 -11.42 -21.17
CA ALA A 41 29.35 -12.17 -21.99
C ALA A 41 29.51 -13.63 -21.53
N GLU A 42 29.49 -13.86 -20.21
CA GLU A 42 29.51 -15.20 -19.63
C GLU A 42 28.28 -16.02 -20.08
N VAL A 43 27.08 -15.41 -19.97
CA VAL A 43 25.83 -16.04 -20.41
C VAL A 43 25.84 -16.35 -21.91
N LEU A 44 26.28 -15.42 -22.73
CA LEU A 44 26.36 -15.61 -24.19
C LEU A 44 27.31 -16.76 -24.59
N ARG A 45 28.49 -16.83 -23.94
CA ARG A 45 29.44 -17.94 -24.14
C ARG A 45 28.87 -19.28 -23.68
N ALA A 46 28.15 -19.31 -22.57
CA ALA A 46 27.50 -20.52 -22.07
C ALA A 46 26.37 -21.01 -23.00
N CYS A 47 25.73 -20.06 -23.70
CA CYS A 47 24.74 -20.39 -24.77
C CYS A 47 25.37 -20.72 -26.13
N ALA A 48 26.70 -20.91 -26.19
CA ALA A 48 27.47 -21.21 -27.41
C ALA A 48 27.38 -20.10 -28.49
N ALA A 49 27.28 -18.83 -28.08
CA ALA A 49 27.31 -17.69 -29.02
C ALA A 49 28.70 -17.46 -29.57
N ASN A 50 28.80 -17.19 -30.88
CA ASN A 50 29.99 -16.61 -31.46
C ASN A 50 29.96 -15.07 -31.28
N VAL A 51 30.60 -14.60 -30.22
CA VAL A 51 30.57 -13.19 -29.83
C VAL A 51 31.20 -12.29 -30.91
N ASP A 52 32.22 -12.75 -31.62
CA ASP A 52 32.91 -11.98 -32.65
C ASP A 52 32.03 -11.77 -33.90
N ASP A 53 31.30 -12.79 -34.31
CA ASP A 53 30.39 -12.68 -35.45
C ASP A 53 29.17 -11.83 -35.09
N LEU A 54 28.66 -11.97 -33.87
CA LEU A 54 27.56 -11.14 -33.35
C LEU A 54 27.98 -9.65 -33.27
N ARG A 55 29.20 -9.36 -32.81
CA ARG A 55 29.76 -8.02 -32.79
C ARG A 55 29.84 -7.40 -34.18
N LYS A 56 30.38 -8.14 -35.16
CA LYS A 56 30.46 -7.67 -36.55
C LYS A 56 29.08 -7.38 -37.15
N ALA A 57 28.14 -8.29 -36.95
CA ALA A 57 26.76 -8.12 -37.43
C ALA A 57 26.08 -6.88 -36.86
N LEU A 58 26.18 -6.69 -35.53
CA LEU A 58 25.61 -5.52 -34.83
C LEU A 58 26.28 -4.22 -35.27
N SER A 59 27.63 -4.19 -35.37
CA SER A 59 28.36 -2.99 -35.77
C SER A 59 28.03 -2.56 -37.19
N ASN A 60 27.93 -3.52 -38.14
CA ASN A 60 27.53 -3.24 -39.53
C ASN A 60 26.07 -2.74 -39.58
N PHE A 61 25.16 -3.39 -38.85
CA PHE A 61 23.75 -2.98 -38.81
C PHE A 61 23.58 -1.56 -38.25
N ILE A 62 24.25 -1.24 -37.14
CA ILE A 62 24.20 0.08 -36.51
C ILE A 62 24.71 1.14 -37.49
N LYS A 63 25.84 0.88 -38.17
CA LYS A 63 26.44 1.81 -39.13
C LYS A 63 25.53 2.09 -40.33
N ASP A 64 24.85 1.05 -40.86
CA ASP A 64 24.06 1.17 -42.07
C ASP A 64 22.63 1.69 -41.80
N ASN A 65 22.08 1.52 -40.59
CA ASN A 65 20.68 1.77 -40.33
C ASN A 65 20.41 2.86 -39.28
N THR A 66 21.44 3.40 -38.61
CA THR A 66 21.24 4.46 -37.62
C THR A 66 21.49 5.84 -38.24
N PRO A 67 20.53 6.79 -38.19
CA PRO A 67 20.71 8.14 -38.70
C PRO A 67 21.87 8.87 -38.02
N GLN A 68 22.75 9.49 -38.83
CA GLN A 68 23.84 10.29 -38.37
C GLN A 68 23.54 11.80 -38.48
N VAL A 69 23.87 12.55 -37.46
CA VAL A 69 23.68 14.01 -37.42
C VAL A 69 24.82 14.70 -38.16
N ALA A 70 24.51 15.48 -39.22
CA ALA A 70 25.47 16.28 -39.95
C ALA A 70 25.82 17.57 -39.18
N GLY A 71 27.12 17.93 -39.11
CA GLY A 71 27.57 19.17 -38.45
C GLY A 71 28.77 18.96 -37.51
N THR A 72 29.30 20.03 -36.92
CA THR A 72 30.47 20.00 -36.02
C THR A 72 30.13 20.17 -34.54
N GLU A 73 28.84 20.37 -34.19
CA GLU A 73 28.39 20.55 -32.81
C GLU A 73 28.27 19.21 -32.08
N GLU A 74 28.29 19.21 -30.74
CA GLU A 74 28.03 18.01 -29.93
C GLU A 74 26.64 17.47 -30.17
N VAL A 75 26.55 16.15 -30.42
CA VAL A 75 25.27 15.46 -30.69
C VAL A 75 24.64 15.05 -29.37
N ASP A 76 23.43 15.50 -29.11
CA ASP A 76 22.59 15.03 -28.00
C ASP A 76 21.83 13.75 -28.42
N THR A 77 22.49 12.61 -28.22
CA THR A 77 21.96 11.28 -28.59
C THR A 77 20.82 10.89 -27.64
N GLN A 78 19.62 10.65 -28.20
CA GLN A 78 18.42 10.30 -27.43
C GLN A 78 18.17 8.79 -27.37
N PRO A 79 17.78 8.22 -26.22
CA PRO A 79 17.44 6.79 -26.14
C PRO A 79 16.08 6.54 -26.79
N THR A 80 16.02 5.50 -27.65
CA THR A 80 14.77 5.06 -28.25
C THR A 80 13.82 4.47 -27.20
N LEU A 81 12.52 4.43 -27.52
CA LEU A 81 11.51 3.80 -26.65
C LEU A 81 11.80 2.32 -26.38
N GLY A 82 12.35 1.58 -27.38
CA GLY A 82 12.77 0.20 -27.21
C GLY A 82 13.87 0.05 -26.18
N PHE A 83 14.90 0.92 -26.24
CA PHE A 83 16.00 0.94 -25.27
C PHE A 83 15.47 1.19 -23.85
N GLN A 84 14.60 2.19 -23.66
CA GLN A 84 14.03 2.51 -22.35
C GLN A 84 13.17 1.35 -21.80
N ARG A 85 12.34 0.71 -22.64
CA ARG A 85 11.51 -0.43 -22.24
C ARG A 85 12.33 -1.62 -21.79
N VAL A 86 13.46 -1.91 -22.48
CA VAL A 86 14.35 -3.01 -22.08
C VAL A 86 14.91 -2.78 -20.69
N ILE A 87 15.42 -1.59 -20.40
CA ILE A 87 15.97 -1.26 -19.08
C ILE A 87 14.88 -1.33 -17.99
N GLN A 88 13.71 -0.75 -18.23
CA GLN A 88 12.58 -0.80 -17.28
C GLN A 88 12.14 -2.25 -17.01
N ARG A 89 12.06 -3.09 -18.06
CA ARG A 89 11.68 -4.51 -17.91
C ARG A 89 12.71 -5.28 -17.09
N ALA A 90 14.00 -5.04 -17.29
CA ALA A 90 15.06 -5.65 -16.49
C ALA A 90 14.94 -5.28 -15.01
N ILE A 91 14.69 -4.00 -14.70
CA ILE A 91 14.48 -3.50 -13.34
C ILE A 91 13.26 -4.17 -12.70
N MET A 92 12.12 -4.18 -13.40
CA MET A 92 10.88 -4.81 -12.89
C MET A 92 11.06 -6.31 -12.64
N HIS A 93 11.76 -7.00 -13.52
CA HIS A 93 12.00 -8.45 -13.39
C HIS A 93 12.81 -8.76 -12.12
N VAL A 94 13.86 -7.99 -11.81
CA VAL A 94 14.68 -8.18 -10.61
C VAL A 94 13.89 -7.83 -9.34
N GLN A 95 13.02 -6.81 -9.40
CA GLN A 95 12.15 -6.43 -8.27
C GLN A 95 11.08 -7.47 -7.96
N SER A 96 10.56 -8.18 -8.99
CA SER A 96 9.50 -9.17 -8.83
C SER A 96 10.01 -10.56 -8.40
N THR A 97 11.29 -10.88 -8.65
CA THR A 97 11.85 -12.22 -8.45
C THR A 97 12.37 -12.48 -7.04
N GLY A 98 11.98 -11.74 -6.01
CA GLY A 98 12.12 -12.09 -4.57
C GLY A 98 13.44 -12.69 -4.04
N SER A 99 14.41 -13.01 -4.89
CA SER A 99 15.70 -13.59 -4.52
C SER A 99 16.68 -12.48 -4.12
N GLY A 100 17.13 -12.50 -2.90
CA GLY A 100 17.94 -11.57 -2.10
C GLY A 100 19.02 -10.66 -2.73
N LYS A 101 19.25 -10.66 -4.03
CA LYS A 101 20.12 -9.71 -4.74
C LYS A 101 19.27 -8.66 -5.43
N LYS A 102 19.29 -7.44 -4.91
CA LYS A 102 18.53 -6.28 -5.41
C LYS A 102 19.24 -5.51 -6.54
N GLU A 103 20.20 -6.11 -7.24
CA GLU A 103 20.99 -5.44 -8.28
C GLU A 103 20.68 -5.99 -9.66
N VAL A 104 20.45 -5.08 -10.61
CA VAL A 104 20.22 -5.41 -12.02
C VAL A 104 21.55 -5.59 -12.72
N THR A 105 21.84 -6.78 -13.24
CA THR A 105 23.09 -7.14 -13.93
C THR A 105 22.92 -7.12 -15.45
N GLY A 106 24.02 -7.16 -16.20
CA GLY A 106 24.00 -7.29 -17.65
C GLY A 106 23.24 -8.53 -18.16
N ALA A 107 23.30 -9.63 -17.40
CA ALA A 107 22.54 -10.85 -17.69
C ALA A 107 21.01 -10.63 -17.61
N ASN A 108 20.52 -9.83 -16.66
CA ASN A 108 19.10 -9.49 -16.56
C ASN A 108 18.64 -8.62 -17.73
N VAL A 109 19.49 -7.70 -18.19
CA VAL A 109 19.21 -6.87 -19.38
C VAL A 109 19.18 -7.73 -20.64
N LEU A 110 20.08 -8.70 -20.77
CA LEU A 110 20.09 -9.64 -21.90
C LEU A 110 18.76 -10.43 -21.98
N VAL A 111 18.22 -10.91 -20.86
CA VAL A 111 16.87 -11.54 -20.84
C VAL A 111 15.78 -10.57 -21.27
N ALA A 112 15.88 -9.30 -20.84
CA ALA A 112 14.88 -8.29 -21.17
C ALA A 112 14.87 -7.89 -22.66
N ILE A 113 16.01 -7.96 -23.34
CA ILE A 113 16.14 -7.71 -24.80
C ILE A 113 15.21 -8.61 -25.59
N PHE A 114 15.10 -9.91 -25.25
CA PHE A 114 14.21 -10.84 -25.95
C PHE A 114 12.72 -10.45 -25.89
N GLY A 115 12.36 -9.49 -25.06
CA GLY A 115 11.01 -8.93 -25.03
C GLY A 115 10.69 -7.94 -26.15
N GLU A 116 11.69 -7.42 -26.84
CA GLU A 116 11.54 -6.53 -28.01
C GLU A 116 11.63 -7.36 -29.31
N LYS A 117 10.57 -8.10 -29.60
CA LYS A 117 10.54 -9.10 -30.71
C LYS A 117 10.85 -8.51 -32.09
N ASP A 118 10.57 -7.23 -32.26
CA ASP A 118 10.76 -6.51 -33.53
C ASP A 118 12.18 -5.90 -33.67
N SER A 119 13.06 -6.07 -32.67
CA SER A 119 14.43 -5.57 -32.68
C SER A 119 15.36 -6.52 -33.46
N HIS A 120 16.24 -5.93 -34.24
CA HIS A 120 17.31 -6.68 -34.93
C HIS A 120 18.31 -7.32 -33.96
N ALA A 121 18.44 -6.77 -32.73
CA ALA A 121 19.21 -7.38 -31.66
C ALA A 121 18.71 -8.82 -31.37
N VAL A 122 17.39 -9.01 -31.27
CA VAL A 122 16.77 -10.31 -31.04
C VAL A 122 16.92 -11.22 -32.27
N TYR A 123 16.81 -10.66 -33.47
CA TYR A 123 17.02 -11.41 -34.74
C TYR A 123 18.42 -12.01 -34.77
N TYR A 124 19.48 -11.23 -34.48
CA TYR A 124 20.86 -11.72 -34.48
C TYR A 124 21.13 -12.76 -33.40
N LEU A 125 20.51 -12.61 -32.19
CA LEU A 125 20.59 -13.64 -31.16
C LEU A 125 19.94 -14.95 -31.60
N HIS A 126 18.79 -14.89 -32.27
CA HIS A 126 18.12 -16.08 -32.82
C HIS A 126 18.90 -16.70 -33.97
N GLN A 127 19.56 -15.91 -34.83
CA GLN A 127 20.43 -16.40 -35.92
C GLN A 127 21.61 -17.20 -35.38
N GLN A 128 22.12 -16.84 -34.20
CA GLN A 128 23.12 -17.60 -33.45
C GLN A 128 22.52 -18.82 -32.71
N GLY A 129 21.22 -19.06 -32.88
CA GLY A 129 20.50 -20.15 -32.21
C GLY A 129 20.24 -19.93 -30.75
N ILE A 130 20.41 -18.72 -30.21
CA ILE A 130 20.19 -18.40 -28.78
C ILE A 130 18.73 -18.03 -28.57
N THR A 131 18.08 -18.73 -27.65
CA THR A 131 16.71 -18.43 -27.26
C THR A 131 16.67 -17.81 -25.87
N ARG A 132 15.56 -17.12 -25.56
CA ARG A 132 15.32 -16.58 -24.19
C ARG A 132 15.42 -17.69 -23.14
N LEU A 133 14.97 -18.90 -23.47
CA LEU A 133 14.97 -20.04 -22.54
C LEU A 133 16.39 -20.48 -22.20
N ASP A 134 17.30 -20.50 -23.19
CA ASP A 134 18.70 -20.87 -22.99
C ASP A 134 19.36 -19.92 -22.01
N VAL A 135 19.12 -18.61 -22.18
CA VAL A 135 19.66 -17.56 -21.29
C VAL A 135 19.08 -17.67 -19.87
N VAL A 136 17.77 -17.89 -19.73
CA VAL A 136 17.12 -18.05 -18.43
C VAL A 136 17.59 -19.32 -17.71
N ASN A 137 17.73 -20.44 -18.42
CA ASN A 137 18.22 -21.71 -17.86
C ASN A 137 19.64 -21.59 -17.33
N PHE A 138 20.50 -20.86 -18.03
CA PHE A 138 21.85 -20.64 -17.53
C PHE A 138 21.87 -19.74 -16.30
N ILE A 139 21.09 -18.66 -16.29
CA ILE A 139 21.04 -17.73 -15.14
C ILE A 139 20.43 -18.39 -13.89
N ALA A 140 19.37 -19.22 -14.08
CA ALA A 140 18.66 -19.85 -12.97
C ALA A 140 19.31 -21.13 -12.45
N HIS A 141 19.90 -21.94 -13.36
CA HIS A 141 20.34 -23.30 -13.07
C HIS A 141 21.78 -23.58 -13.46
N GLY A 142 22.50 -22.65 -14.08
CA GLY A 142 23.88 -22.83 -14.53
C GLY A 142 24.04 -23.82 -15.71
N ILE A 143 22.96 -24.22 -16.37
CA ILE A 143 22.96 -25.25 -17.44
C ILE A 143 23.49 -24.62 -18.73
N ARG A 144 24.60 -25.14 -19.25
CA ARG A 144 25.20 -24.73 -20.54
C ARG A 144 24.53 -25.45 -21.68
N LYS A 145 24.40 -24.81 -22.83
CA LYS A 145 23.81 -25.38 -24.03
C LYS A 145 24.64 -26.57 -24.63
N SER A 146 25.92 -26.69 -24.27
CA SER A 146 26.84 -27.76 -24.67
C SER A 146 26.86 -28.96 -23.74
N ASP A 147 26.13 -28.95 -22.61
CA ASP A 147 26.15 -30.08 -21.68
C ASP A 147 25.25 -31.22 -22.19
N PRO A 148 25.71 -32.50 -22.14
CA PRO A 148 24.91 -33.63 -22.59
C PRO A 148 23.66 -33.79 -21.71
N PRO A 149 22.55 -34.37 -22.20
CA PRO A 149 21.25 -34.38 -21.57
C PRO A 149 21.08 -35.25 -20.31
N GLU A 150 22.16 -35.65 -19.64
CA GLU A 150 22.10 -36.51 -18.44
C GLU A 150 22.00 -35.76 -17.11
N ALA A 151 22.16 -34.44 -17.04
CA ALA A 151 22.06 -33.66 -15.80
C ALA A 151 20.63 -33.16 -15.47
N ALA A 152 19.63 -33.49 -16.27
CA ALA A 152 18.23 -33.04 -16.12
C ALA A 152 17.28 -34.15 -15.65
N LYS A 153 17.71 -34.97 -14.69
CA LYS A 153 16.80 -35.91 -14.01
C LYS A 153 16.36 -35.38 -12.67
N SER A 154 15.61 -34.27 -12.68
CA SER A 154 14.68 -33.92 -11.61
C SER A 154 13.87 -32.66 -11.99
N ALA A 155 13.05 -32.72 -13.01
CA ALA A 155 11.83 -31.95 -13.20
C ALA A 155 11.17 -32.42 -14.50
N GLU A 156 10.41 -33.50 -14.40
CA GLU A 156 9.63 -34.03 -15.49
C GLU A 156 8.49 -33.09 -15.84
N ASN A 157 8.35 -32.87 -17.16
CA ASN A 157 7.03 -32.91 -17.78
C ASN A 157 7.16 -33.34 -19.24
N PRO A 158 6.38 -34.34 -19.69
CA PRO A 158 6.49 -34.91 -21.00
C PRO A 158 5.66 -34.15 -22.03
N SER A 159 6.29 -33.88 -23.16
CA SER A 159 5.62 -33.43 -24.37
C SER A 159 5.19 -34.59 -25.23
N SER A 160 4.01 -34.43 -25.79
CA SER A 160 3.41 -35.09 -26.94
C SER A 160 4.34 -35.58 -28.05
N GLY A 161 4.11 -36.77 -28.49
CA GLY A 161 4.52 -37.33 -29.79
C GLY A 161 3.54 -38.40 -30.18
N GLU A 162 2.85 -38.19 -31.30
CA GLU A 162 2.06 -39.17 -32.01
C GLU A 162 2.92 -40.34 -32.50
N SER A 163 2.43 -41.55 -32.35
CA SER A 163 2.24 -42.54 -33.43
C SER A 163 1.99 -43.94 -32.88
N GLU A 164 0.99 -44.49 -33.41
CA GLU A 164 0.44 -45.81 -33.68
C GLU A 164 1.16 -47.09 -33.18
N GLU A 165 0.25 -47.98 -32.71
CA GLU A 165 0.16 -49.43 -32.76
C GLU A 165 1.06 -50.32 -31.90
N GLY A 166 0.35 -51.11 -31.09
CA GLY A 166 0.65 -52.51 -30.92
C GLY A 166 0.98 -53.01 -29.50
N GLY A 167 -0.03 -53.57 -28.80
CA GLY A 167 0.19 -54.78 -28.05
C GLY A 167 0.22 -54.75 -26.54
N GLN A 168 -0.92 -55.09 -25.95
CA GLN A 168 -1.16 -55.96 -24.76
C GLN A 168 -0.52 -55.64 -23.40
N GLY A 169 -1.42 -55.36 -22.46
CA GLY A 169 -1.42 -55.97 -21.13
C GLY A 169 -0.80 -55.13 -19.98
N GLY A 170 -1.61 -54.49 -19.19
CA GLY A 170 -1.20 -53.99 -17.88
C GLY A 170 -2.15 -52.91 -17.34
N GLU A 171 -3.01 -53.28 -16.44
CA GLU A 171 -3.75 -52.52 -15.43
C GLU A 171 -4.28 -51.11 -15.79
N ARG A 172 -5.56 -51.01 -15.99
CA ARG A 172 -6.37 -49.80 -16.09
C ARG A 172 -6.29 -49.00 -14.79
N ASN A 173 -5.46 -47.96 -14.73
CA ASN A 173 -5.71 -46.82 -13.88
C ASN A 173 -6.97 -46.15 -14.44
N GLU A 174 -8.07 -46.19 -13.72
CA GLU A 174 -9.30 -45.45 -14.00
C GLU A 174 -8.92 -43.97 -14.18
N LYS A 175 -9.05 -43.45 -15.40
CA LYS A 175 -8.91 -42.02 -15.71
C LYS A 175 -9.97 -41.28 -14.89
N ALA A 176 -9.58 -40.56 -13.85
CA ALA A 176 -10.45 -39.70 -13.07
C ALA A 176 -11.32 -38.86 -14.00
N SER A 177 -12.62 -38.80 -13.73
CA SER A 177 -13.57 -38.07 -14.59
C SER A 177 -13.23 -36.58 -14.62
N PRO A 178 -13.49 -35.85 -15.73
CA PRO A 178 -13.24 -34.40 -15.78
C PRO A 178 -13.89 -33.64 -14.62
N LEU A 179 -14.99 -34.14 -14.07
CA LEU A 179 -15.65 -33.57 -12.89
C LEU A 179 -14.76 -33.72 -11.64
N GLU A 180 -14.10 -34.84 -11.43
CA GLU A 180 -13.23 -35.08 -10.28
C GLU A 180 -11.90 -34.33 -10.39
N GLN A 181 -11.45 -34.07 -11.62
CA GLN A 181 -10.19 -33.34 -11.85
C GLN A 181 -10.32 -31.82 -11.65
N TYR A 182 -11.49 -31.25 -11.98
CA TYR A 182 -11.69 -29.79 -12.02
C TYR A 182 -12.76 -29.28 -11.07
N THR A 183 -13.31 -30.14 -10.20
CA THR A 183 -14.29 -29.73 -9.19
C THR A 183 -14.05 -30.41 -7.84
N ASN A 184 -14.36 -29.71 -6.78
CA ASN A 184 -14.37 -30.24 -5.42
C ASN A 184 -15.79 -30.62 -5.01
N ASN A 185 -16.03 -31.86 -4.56
CA ASN A 185 -17.30 -32.30 -4.07
C ASN A 185 -17.54 -31.81 -2.64
N LEU A 186 -18.38 -30.77 -2.48
CA LEU A 186 -18.65 -30.18 -1.17
C LEU A 186 -19.42 -31.10 -0.24
N ASN A 187 -20.30 -31.97 -0.74
CA ASN A 187 -20.98 -32.92 0.11
C ASN A 187 -20.02 -33.95 0.72
N GLN A 188 -19.04 -34.40 -0.04
CA GLN A 188 -18.01 -35.29 0.49
C GLN A 188 -17.12 -34.57 1.53
N ALA A 189 -16.70 -33.34 1.23
CA ALA A 189 -15.96 -32.52 2.16
C ALA A 189 -16.73 -32.26 3.47
N ALA A 190 -18.07 -32.11 3.38
CA ALA A 190 -18.94 -31.98 4.55
C ALA A 190 -18.94 -33.25 5.39
N LYS A 191 -19.05 -34.43 4.74
CA LYS A 191 -19.02 -35.74 5.44
C LYS A 191 -17.68 -36.00 6.11
N GLU A 192 -16.57 -35.55 5.50
CA GLU A 192 -15.22 -35.66 6.04
C GLU A 192 -14.93 -34.61 7.13
N GLY A 193 -15.88 -33.73 7.45
CA GLY A 193 -15.71 -32.70 8.46
C GLY A 193 -14.77 -31.54 8.05
N LYS A 194 -14.45 -31.41 6.77
CA LYS A 194 -13.56 -30.37 6.24
C LYS A 194 -14.24 -29.02 6.04
N ILE A 195 -15.58 -28.98 6.04
CA ILE A 195 -16.35 -27.74 5.89
C ILE A 195 -16.66 -27.15 7.26
N ASP A 196 -16.52 -25.84 7.37
CA ASP A 196 -16.87 -25.10 8.57
C ASP A 196 -18.39 -25.00 8.79
N PRO A 197 -18.86 -24.99 10.05
CA PRO A 197 -20.28 -24.84 10.32
C PRO A 197 -20.77 -23.47 9.88
N LEU A 198 -21.85 -23.42 9.12
CA LEU A 198 -22.49 -22.17 8.73
C LEU A 198 -23.36 -21.65 9.88
N ILE A 199 -23.11 -20.38 10.25
CA ILE A 199 -23.78 -19.71 11.36
C ILE A 199 -24.35 -18.38 10.88
N GLY A 200 -25.62 -18.12 11.22
CA GLY A 200 -26.24 -16.81 11.02
C GLY A 200 -26.59 -16.45 9.56
N ARG A 201 -26.70 -17.43 8.66
CA ARG A 201 -27.06 -17.23 7.24
C ARG A 201 -28.26 -18.05 6.80
N GLU A 202 -29.18 -18.31 7.74
CA GLU A 202 -30.36 -19.14 7.49
C GLU A 202 -31.22 -18.58 6.36
N TYR A 203 -31.43 -17.28 6.33
CA TYR A 203 -32.26 -16.62 5.31
C TYR A 203 -31.67 -16.77 3.90
N GLU A 204 -30.36 -16.53 3.73
CA GLU A 204 -29.70 -16.63 2.44
C GLU A 204 -29.70 -18.09 1.93
N VAL A 205 -29.49 -19.07 2.83
CA VAL A 205 -29.51 -20.49 2.48
C VAL A 205 -30.95 -20.91 2.08
N GLU A 206 -31.95 -20.55 2.87
CA GLU A 206 -33.36 -20.83 2.54
C GLU A 206 -33.76 -20.20 1.21
N ARG A 207 -33.35 -18.97 0.98
CA ARG A 207 -33.60 -18.28 -0.29
C ARG A 207 -32.88 -18.95 -1.46
N THR A 208 -31.67 -19.44 -1.27
CA THR A 208 -30.92 -20.22 -2.26
C THR A 208 -31.65 -21.54 -2.57
N ILE A 209 -32.11 -22.27 -1.55
CA ILE A 209 -32.92 -23.49 -1.69
C ILE A 209 -34.19 -23.19 -2.47
N GLN A 210 -34.96 -22.16 -2.10
CA GLN A 210 -36.19 -21.77 -2.80
C GLN A 210 -35.95 -21.50 -4.28
N ILE A 211 -34.87 -20.82 -4.62
CA ILE A 211 -34.52 -20.52 -6.02
C ILE A 211 -34.16 -21.79 -6.77
N LEU A 212 -33.35 -22.69 -6.21
CA LEU A 212 -32.95 -23.96 -6.83
C LEU A 212 -34.15 -24.89 -7.10
N CYS A 213 -35.24 -24.76 -6.33
CA CYS A 213 -36.50 -25.52 -6.53
C CYS A 213 -37.45 -24.90 -7.57
N ARG A 214 -37.14 -23.73 -8.13
CA ARG A 214 -38.00 -23.06 -9.13
C ARG A 214 -37.93 -23.76 -10.48
N ARG A 215 -38.99 -23.65 -11.25
CA ARG A 215 -39.04 -24.15 -12.65
C ARG A 215 -38.19 -23.30 -13.62
N ARG A 216 -38.13 -21.99 -13.40
CA ARG A 216 -37.35 -21.01 -14.20
C ARG A 216 -36.63 -20.07 -13.29
N LYS A 217 -35.53 -19.48 -13.76
CA LYS A 217 -34.62 -18.66 -12.95
C LYS A 217 -34.19 -19.40 -11.67
N ASN A 218 -33.83 -20.66 -11.84
CA ASN A 218 -33.50 -21.59 -10.78
C ASN A 218 -31.98 -21.57 -10.41
N ASN A 219 -31.23 -20.58 -10.89
CA ASN A 219 -29.83 -20.42 -10.56
C ASN A 219 -29.67 -19.20 -9.62
N PRO A 220 -29.39 -19.41 -8.34
CA PRO A 220 -29.09 -18.30 -7.43
C PRO A 220 -27.74 -17.65 -7.77
N LEU A 221 -27.70 -16.34 -7.67
CA LEU A 221 -26.47 -15.55 -7.77
C LEU A 221 -26.28 -14.81 -6.44
N LEU A 222 -25.29 -15.24 -5.67
CA LEU A 222 -24.92 -14.62 -4.40
C LEU A 222 -24.11 -13.34 -4.70
N VAL A 223 -24.65 -12.18 -4.36
CA VAL A 223 -24.06 -10.89 -4.64
C VAL A 223 -23.73 -10.18 -3.32
N GLY A 224 -22.49 -9.85 -3.10
CA GLY A 224 -22.02 -9.18 -1.88
C GLY A 224 -20.54 -8.84 -1.97
N GLU A 225 -20.06 -7.98 -1.09
CA GLU A 225 -18.64 -7.60 -1.05
C GLU A 225 -17.73 -8.81 -0.77
N ALA A 226 -16.42 -8.65 -1.00
CA ALA A 226 -15.44 -9.68 -0.67
C ALA A 226 -15.41 -9.91 0.85
N GLY A 227 -15.27 -11.17 1.29
CA GLY A 227 -15.16 -11.52 2.71
C GLY A 227 -16.47 -11.59 3.52
N VAL A 228 -17.67 -11.38 2.89
CA VAL A 228 -18.95 -11.47 3.61
C VAL A 228 -19.47 -12.91 3.80
N GLY A 229 -18.76 -13.91 3.29
CA GLY A 229 -19.11 -15.34 3.47
C GLY A 229 -19.99 -15.93 2.36
N LYS A 230 -19.87 -15.48 1.10
CA LYS A 230 -20.63 -16.03 -0.04
C LYS A 230 -20.35 -17.51 -0.27
N THR A 231 -19.09 -17.92 -0.21
CA THR A 231 -18.64 -19.31 -0.39
C THR A 231 -19.19 -20.20 0.73
N ALA A 232 -19.21 -19.71 1.97
CA ALA A 232 -19.75 -20.41 3.13
C ALA A 232 -21.25 -20.76 2.98
N ILE A 233 -22.04 -19.97 2.22
CA ILE A 233 -23.45 -20.28 1.95
C ILE A 233 -23.57 -21.53 1.07
N ALA A 234 -22.72 -21.71 0.06
CA ALA A 234 -22.72 -22.92 -0.79
C ALA A 234 -22.22 -24.14 -0.01
N GLU A 235 -21.22 -23.98 0.85
CA GLU A 235 -20.73 -25.02 1.75
C GLU A 235 -21.77 -25.41 2.78
N GLY A 236 -22.46 -24.44 3.39
CA GLY A 236 -23.55 -24.66 4.32
C GLY A 236 -24.75 -25.36 3.69
N LEU A 237 -25.05 -25.07 2.41
CA LEU A 237 -26.07 -25.82 1.65
C LEU A 237 -25.66 -27.30 1.49
N ALA A 238 -24.41 -27.56 1.08
CA ALA A 238 -23.88 -28.91 0.96
C ALA A 238 -23.94 -29.68 2.30
N TRP A 239 -23.62 -29.00 3.40
CA TRP A 239 -23.73 -29.55 4.75
C TRP A 239 -25.17 -29.89 5.12
N ARG A 240 -26.15 -28.99 4.87
CA ARG A 240 -27.60 -29.25 5.10
C ARG A 240 -28.11 -30.41 4.27
N ILE A 241 -27.63 -30.56 3.02
CA ILE A 241 -27.98 -31.70 2.18
C ILE A 241 -27.50 -33.02 2.83
N THR A 242 -26.27 -33.04 3.32
CA THR A 242 -25.72 -34.26 3.96
C THR A 242 -26.37 -34.60 5.28
N GLN A 243 -26.95 -33.62 5.99
CA GLN A 243 -27.72 -33.82 7.23
C GLN A 243 -29.18 -34.12 6.97
N GLY A 244 -29.65 -34.11 5.72
CA GLY A 244 -31.03 -34.36 5.39
C GLY A 244 -32.02 -33.25 5.81
N THR A 245 -31.52 -32.03 6.07
CA THR A 245 -32.32 -30.88 6.52
C THR A 245 -32.75 -29.97 5.35
N VAL A 246 -32.97 -30.54 4.18
CA VAL A 246 -33.40 -29.86 2.95
C VAL A 246 -34.69 -30.51 2.42
N PRO A 247 -35.49 -29.83 1.56
CA PRO A 247 -36.65 -30.41 0.91
C PRO A 247 -36.30 -31.66 0.09
N GLU A 248 -37.23 -32.59 -0.05
CA GLU A 248 -37.06 -33.86 -0.78
C GLU A 248 -36.45 -33.69 -2.18
N ILE A 249 -36.80 -32.59 -2.88
CA ILE A 249 -36.29 -32.27 -4.23
C ILE A 249 -34.78 -32.11 -4.27
N LEU A 250 -34.14 -31.75 -3.15
CA LEU A 250 -32.70 -31.54 -3.01
C LEU A 250 -32.01 -32.58 -2.12
N ALA A 251 -32.75 -33.57 -1.58
CA ALA A 251 -32.21 -34.56 -0.66
C ALA A 251 -31.06 -35.39 -1.26
N GLU A 252 -31.10 -35.66 -2.56
CA GLU A 252 -30.05 -36.39 -3.30
C GLU A 252 -29.12 -35.47 -4.08
N ALA A 253 -29.20 -34.13 -3.87
CA ALA A 253 -28.36 -33.19 -4.62
C ALA A 253 -26.91 -33.21 -4.14
N THR A 254 -25.99 -33.07 -5.09
CA THR A 254 -24.55 -32.95 -4.81
C THR A 254 -24.03 -31.61 -5.34
N VAL A 255 -23.38 -30.84 -4.48
CA VAL A 255 -22.78 -29.54 -4.82
C VAL A 255 -21.32 -29.74 -5.20
N TYR A 256 -20.99 -29.35 -6.41
CA TYR A 256 -19.60 -29.37 -6.94
C TYR A 256 -19.09 -27.95 -7.05
N SER A 257 -18.04 -27.62 -6.33
CA SER A 257 -17.34 -26.33 -6.44
C SER A 257 -16.32 -26.37 -7.58
N LEU A 258 -16.44 -25.49 -8.56
CA LEU A 258 -15.54 -25.40 -9.70
C LEU A 258 -14.19 -24.85 -9.26
N ASP A 259 -13.11 -25.57 -9.55
CA ASP A 259 -11.74 -25.14 -9.31
C ASP A 259 -11.19 -24.40 -10.54
N MET A 260 -11.22 -23.07 -10.48
CA MET A 260 -10.70 -22.20 -11.54
C MET A 260 -9.21 -22.36 -11.75
N GLY A 261 -8.45 -22.60 -10.66
CA GLY A 261 -7.02 -22.81 -10.71
C GLY A 261 -6.65 -24.06 -11.50
N ALA A 262 -7.32 -25.19 -11.20
CA ALA A 262 -7.13 -26.46 -11.90
C ALA A 262 -7.54 -26.39 -13.37
N LEU A 263 -8.64 -25.65 -13.68
CA LEU A 263 -9.08 -25.43 -15.07
C LEU A 263 -8.06 -24.66 -15.92
N LEU A 264 -7.39 -23.67 -15.32
CA LEU A 264 -6.45 -22.78 -15.99
C LEU A 264 -5.01 -23.33 -15.98
N ALA A 265 -4.66 -24.19 -15.05
CA ALA A 265 -3.32 -24.74 -14.91
C ALA A 265 -2.88 -25.46 -16.19
N GLY A 266 -1.74 -25.03 -16.78
CA GLY A 266 -1.16 -25.65 -17.97
C GLY A 266 -1.90 -25.38 -19.29
N THR A 267 -2.96 -24.56 -19.33
CA THR A 267 -3.61 -24.17 -20.58
C THR A 267 -2.74 -23.15 -21.32
N LYS A 268 -2.27 -23.48 -22.52
CA LYS A 268 -1.53 -22.55 -23.39
C LYS A 268 -2.46 -21.83 -24.38
N TYR A 269 -3.59 -22.43 -24.70
CA TYR A 269 -4.55 -21.94 -25.69
C TYR A 269 -5.97 -21.88 -25.12
N ARG A 270 -6.76 -20.95 -25.63
CA ARG A 270 -8.18 -20.79 -25.29
C ARG A 270 -8.99 -22.08 -25.48
N GLY A 271 -8.66 -22.89 -26.48
CA GLY A 271 -9.35 -24.16 -26.78
C GLY A 271 -9.21 -25.18 -25.67
N ASP A 272 -8.08 -25.25 -24.97
CA ASP A 272 -7.84 -26.22 -23.89
C ASP A 272 -8.80 -25.99 -22.72
N PHE A 273 -8.94 -24.72 -22.31
CA PHE A 273 -9.87 -24.33 -21.27
C PHE A 273 -11.33 -24.62 -21.65
N GLU A 274 -11.73 -24.25 -22.88
CA GLU A 274 -13.09 -24.51 -23.36
C GLU A 274 -13.38 -26.01 -23.39
N GLN A 275 -12.42 -26.85 -23.79
CA GLN A 275 -12.57 -28.31 -23.82
C GLN A 275 -12.71 -28.89 -22.40
N ARG A 276 -11.92 -28.42 -21.43
CA ARG A 276 -12.00 -28.85 -20.04
C ARG A 276 -13.35 -28.47 -19.43
N LEU A 277 -13.79 -27.21 -19.58
CA LEU A 277 -15.08 -26.75 -19.10
C LEU A 277 -16.25 -27.53 -19.76
N LYS A 278 -16.19 -27.78 -21.06
CA LYS A 278 -17.15 -28.65 -21.76
C LYS A 278 -17.18 -30.07 -21.17
N GLY A 279 -16.02 -30.63 -20.83
CA GLY A 279 -15.88 -31.92 -20.17
C GLY A 279 -16.61 -31.94 -18.81
N VAL A 280 -16.39 -30.92 -17.97
CA VAL A 280 -17.07 -30.78 -16.67
C VAL A 280 -18.57 -30.66 -16.85
N LEU A 281 -19.03 -29.79 -17.75
CA LEU A 281 -20.47 -29.59 -17.99
C LEU A 281 -21.16 -30.89 -18.53
N LYS A 282 -20.45 -31.65 -19.39
CA LYS A 282 -20.92 -32.93 -19.88
C LYS A 282 -21.02 -33.96 -18.75
N SER A 283 -19.99 -34.13 -17.97
CA SER A 283 -19.99 -35.08 -16.83
C SER A 283 -21.03 -34.72 -15.76
N LEU A 284 -21.29 -33.43 -15.57
CA LEU A 284 -22.35 -32.98 -14.63
C LEU A 284 -23.76 -33.27 -15.15
N LYS A 285 -23.96 -33.25 -16.47
CA LYS A 285 -25.23 -33.60 -17.13
C LYS A 285 -25.62 -35.07 -16.93
N ASP A 286 -24.62 -35.92 -16.84
CA ASP A 286 -24.80 -37.37 -16.65
C ASP A 286 -25.05 -37.72 -15.17
N LYS A 287 -24.91 -36.76 -14.25
CA LYS A 287 -25.21 -36.90 -12.82
C LYS A 287 -26.56 -36.23 -12.49
N PRO A 288 -27.64 -36.97 -12.24
CA PRO A 288 -28.90 -36.39 -11.82
C PRO A 288 -28.69 -35.62 -10.48
N ASN A 289 -29.29 -34.45 -10.37
CA ASN A 289 -29.24 -33.60 -9.18
C ASN A 289 -27.87 -32.96 -8.86
N GLY A 290 -26.91 -32.88 -9.82
CA GLY A 290 -25.67 -32.13 -9.68
C GLY A 290 -25.91 -30.60 -9.68
N ILE A 291 -25.34 -29.89 -8.72
CA ILE A 291 -25.35 -28.42 -8.62
C ILE A 291 -23.93 -27.94 -8.76
N LEU A 292 -23.65 -27.04 -9.72
CA LEU A 292 -22.36 -26.45 -9.90
C LEU A 292 -22.27 -25.13 -9.13
N PHE A 293 -21.34 -25.02 -8.19
CA PHE A 293 -20.99 -23.76 -7.55
C PHE A 293 -19.78 -23.13 -8.26
N ILE A 294 -19.92 -21.89 -8.65
CA ILE A 294 -18.85 -21.11 -9.30
C ILE A 294 -18.62 -19.87 -8.46
N ASP A 295 -17.50 -19.86 -7.76
CA ASP A 295 -17.05 -18.66 -7.08
C ASP A 295 -16.45 -17.66 -8.09
N GLU A 296 -16.57 -16.38 -7.82
CA GLU A 296 -16.16 -15.31 -8.74
C GLU A 296 -16.60 -15.55 -10.20
N ILE A 297 -17.85 -15.93 -10.40
CA ILE A 297 -18.41 -16.32 -11.72
C ILE A 297 -18.17 -15.25 -12.81
N HIS A 298 -17.94 -14.01 -12.43
CA HIS A 298 -17.61 -12.91 -13.34
C HIS A 298 -16.29 -13.13 -14.07
N THR A 299 -15.33 -13.87 -13.50
CA THR A 299 -14.07 -14.23 -14.14
C THR A 299 -14.25 -15.09 -15.38
N LEU A 300 -15.31 -15.92 -15.39
CA LEU A 300 -15.68 -16.75 -16.54
C LEU A 300 -16.47 -15.99 -17.61
N ILE A 301 -17.19 -14.94 -17.23
CA ILE A 301 -18.21 -14.30 -18.07
C ILE A 301 -17.75 -12.98 -18.67
N GLY A 302 -16.91 -12.21 -18.00
CA GLY A 302 -16.64 -10.81 -18.32
C GLY A 302 -15.24 -10.44 -18.74
N ALA A 303 -14.32 -11.33 -18.68
CA ALA A 303 -12.89 -11.06 -18.92
C ALA A 303 -12.52 -10.73 -20.39
N GLY A 304 -13.49 -10.69 -21.30
CA GLY A 304 -13.26 -10.54 -22.76
C GLY A 304 -13.26 -9.14 -23.33
N ALA A 305 -13.61 -8.09 -22.56
CA ALA A 305 -13.89 -6.78 -23.18
C ALA A 305 -12.79 -5.71 -23.05
N ALA A 306 -11.80 -5.87 -22.16
CA ALA A 306 -10.88 -4.77 -21.82
C ALA A 306 -9.39 -5.02 -22.06
N SER A 307 -8.94 -6.25 -22.32
CA SER A 307 -7.53 -6.51 -22.70
C SER A 307 -7.44 -7.76 -23.57
N GLY A 308 -6.90 -7.60 -24.74
CA GLY A 308 -6.84 -8.60 -25.82
C GLY A 308 -6.31 -9.97 -25.39
N GLY A 309 -7.21 -10.87 -25.01
CA GLY A 309 -6.83 -12.26 -24.76
C GLY A 309 -7.61 -12.99 -23.66
N THR A 310 -8.73 -12.51 -23.18
CA THR A 310 -9.43 -13.10 -22.06
C THR A 310 -10.50 -14.11 -22.45
N LEU A 311 -10.67 -15.11 -21.58
CA LEU A 311 -11.48 -16.30 -21.71
C LEU A 311 -12.98 -15.96 -21.59
N ASP A 312 -13.74 -15.98 -22.68
CA ASP A 312 -15.20 -15.80 -22.65
C ASP A 312 -15.90 -17.15 -22.66
N ALA A 313 -16.14 -17.70 -21.46
CA ALA A 313 -16.89 -18.92 -21.27
C ALA A 313 -18.41 -18.73 -21.32
N SER A 314 -18.88 -17.48 -21.47
CA SER A 314 -20.32 -17.19 -21.47
C SER A 314 -21.06 -17.94 -22.56
N ASN A 315 -20.43 -18.14 -23.72
CA ASN A 315 -21.00 -18.89 -24.84
C ASN A 315 -21.18 -20.39 -24.56
N LEU A 316 -20.45 -20.95 -23.59
CA LEU A 316 -20.57 -22.34 -23.15
C LEU A 316 -21.62 -22.50 -22.05
N LEU A 317 -21.66 -21.55 -21.10
CA LEU A 317 -22.60 -21.58 -19.97
C LEU A 317 -24.03 -21.21 -20.39
N LYS A 318 -24.20 -20.21 -21.27
CA LYS A 318 -25.52 -19.75 -21.73
C LYS A 318 -26.43 -20.84 -22.27
N PRO A 319 -26.02 -21.77 -23.14
CA PRO A 319 -26.85 -22.89 -23.61
C PRO A 319 -27.20 -23.87 -22.49
N ALA A 320 -26.23 -24.22 -21.62
CA ALA A 320 -26.44 -25.18 -20.53
C ALA A 320 -27.44 -24.64 -19.46
N LEU A 321 -27.34 -23.36 -19.14
CA LEU A 321 -28.27 -22.65 -18.25
C LEU A 321 -29.67 -22.47 -18.91
N SER A 322 -29.73 -22.33 -20.25
CA SER A 322 -30.97 -22.12 -20.99
C SER A 322 -31.83 -23.36 -21.08
N SER A 323 -31.19 -24.53 -21.25
CA SER A 323 -31.88 -25.82 -21.35
C SER A 323 -32.46 -26.27 -20.00
N GLY A 324 -32.11 -25.60 -18.88
CA GLY A 324 -32.50 -26.03 -17.53
C GLY A 324 -31.84 -27.34 -17.07
N GLN A 325 -30.90 -27.83 -17.84
CA GLN A 325 -30.12 -29.05 -17.56
C GLN A 325 -29.02 -28.85 -16.53
N LEU A 326 -28.56 -27.59 -16.34
CA LEU A 326 -27.58 -27.21 -15.37
C LEU A 326 -28.24 -26.39 -14.25
N LYS A 327 -28.07 -26.82 -13.01
CA LYS A 327 -28.32 -26.02 -11.82
C LYS A 327 -26.97 -25.39 -11.40
N CYS A 328 -26.93 -24.07 -11.28
CA CYS A 328 -25.71 -23.35 -10.97
C CYS A 328 -25.94 -22.35 -9.84
N ILE A 329 -25.04 -22.31 -8.88
CA ILE A 329 -24.93 -21.25 -7.87
C ILE A 329 -23.72 -20.40 -8.26
N GLY A 330 -23.91 -19.12 -8.52
CA GLY A 330 -22.80 -18.19 -8.77
C GLY A 330 -22.56 -17.30 -7.57
N ALA A 331 -21.31 -16.87 -7.36
CA ALA A 331 -20.95 -15.81 -6.41
C ALA A 331 -20.22 -14.69 -7.15
N THR A 332 -20.51 -13.43 -6.79
CA THR A 332 -19.88 -12.25 -7.38
C THR A 332 -19.96 -11.06 -6.44
N THR A 333 -19.24 -9.96 -6.76
CA THR A 333 -19.37 -8.70 -6.00
C THR A 333 -20.45 -7.79 -6.61
N PHE A 334 -20.81 -6.71 -5.89
CA PHE A 334 -21.77 -5.74 -6.40
C PHE A 334 -21.26 -5.00 -7.64
N THR A 335 -19.98 -4.74 -7.70
CA THR A 335 -19.34 -4.02 -8.80
C THR A 335 -19.41 -4.83 -10.10
N GLU A 336 -19.00 -6.09 -10.06
CA GLU A 336 -19.01 -6.99 -11.21
C GLU A 336 -20.45 -7.38 -11.61
N TYR A 337 -21.35 -7.49 -10.62
CA TYR A 337 -22.78 -7.71 -10.93
C TYR A 337 -23.34 -6.60 -11.82
N ARG A 338 -23.12 -5.31 -11.45
CA ARG A 338 -23.54 -4.16 -12.27
C ARG A 338 -22.79 -4.08 -13.59
N GLY A 339 -21.47 -4.38 -13.57
CA GLY A 339 -20.62 -4.31 -14.75
C GLY A 339 -20.94 -5.31 -15.84
N ILE A 340 -21.33 -6.53 -15.45
CA ILE A 340 -21.41 -7.71 -16.32
C ILE A 340 -22.84 -8.25 -16.38
N PHE A 341 -23.44 -8.62 -15.25
CA PHE A 341 -24.73 -9.33 -15.23
C PHE A 341 -25.92 -8.43 -15.57
N GLU A 342 -25.93 -7.18 -15.13
CA GLU A 342 -27.03 -6.26 -15.47
C GLU A 342 -27.00 -5.87 -16.94
N LYS A 343 -25.82 -5.83 -17.57
CA LYS A 343 -25.64 -5.50 -18.98
C LYS A 343 -25.99 -6.68 -19.91
N ASP A 344 -25.87 -7.92 -19.45
CA ASP A 344 -26.20 -9.11 -20.23
C ASP A 344 -27.61 -9.62 -19.91
N ALA A 345 -28.57 -9.23 -20.75
CA ALA A 345 -29.96 -9.63 -20.62
C ALA A 345 -30.17 -11.14 -20.65
N ALA A 346 -29.26 -11.93 -21.27
CA ALA A 346 -29.36 -13.39 -21.34
C ALA A 346 -28.99 -14.03 -19.99
N LEU A 347 -28.02 -13.49 -19.28
CA LEU A 347 -27.61 -13.95 -17.95
C LEU A 347 -28.61 -13.49 -16.87
N SER A 348 -29.01 -12.22 -16.88
CA SER A 348 -29.92 -11.65 -15.88
C SER A 348 -31.29 -12.35 -15.86
N ARG A 349 -31.73 -12.92 -16.99
CA ARG A 349 -32.97 -13.72 -17.09
C ARG A 349 -32.84 -15.12 -16.50
N ARG A 350 -31.61 -15.63 -16.29
CA ARG A 350 -31.35 -17.01 -15.83
C ARG A 350 -30.91 -17.10 -14.39
N PHE A 351 -30.30 -16.06 -13.90
CA PHE A 351 -29.89 -15.96 -12.50
C PHE A 351 -30.92 -15.16 -11.69
N GLN A 352 -31.09 -15.56 -10.43
CA GLN A 352 -31.84 -14.79 -9.44
C GLN A 352 -30.89 -14.27 -8.38
N LYS A 353 -30.80 -12.96 -8.25
CA LYS A 353 -29.96 -12.28 -7.26
C LYS A 353 -30.41 -12.64 -5.83
N VAL A 354 -29.43 -12.92 -4.99
CA VAL A 354 -29.51 -13.04 -3.53
C VAL A 354 -28.47 -12.10 -2.95
N ASP A 355 -28.90 -11.07 -2.25
CA ASP A 355 -27.99 -10.11 -1.61
C ASP A 355 -27.41 -10.74 -0.35
N VAL A 356 -26.06 -10.72 -0.25
CA VAL A 356 -25.31 -11.16 0.91
C VAL A 356 -24.66 -9.92 1.52
N VAL A 357 -25.25 -9.42 2.59
CA VAL A 357 -24.78 -8.23 3.28
C VAL A 357 -23.74 -8.56 4.35
N GLU A 358 -22.93 -7.56 4.74
CA GLU A 358 -22.01 -7.70 5.85
C GLU A 358 -22.77 -8.01 7.15
N PRO A 359 -22.36 -9.05 7.92
CA PRO A 359 -23.02 -9.37 9.19
C PRO A 359 -22.74 -8.27 10.22
N THR A 360 -23.64 -8.13 11.19
CA THR A 360 -23.44 -7.26 12.34
C THR A 360 -22.32 -7.78 13.24
N VAL A 361 -21.81 -6.91 14.13
CA VAL A 361 -20.79 -7.32 15.11
C VAL A 361 -21.29 -8.47 15.99
N SER A 362 -22.57 -8.47 16.42
CA SER A 362 -23.12 -9.54 17.24
C SER A 362 -23.21 -10.87 16.50
N GLU A 363 -23.67 -10.86 15.24
CA GLU A 363 -23.69 -12.06 14.38
C GLU A 363 -22.27 -12.58 14.13
N THR A 364 -21.30 -11.67 13.94
CA THR A 364 -19.90 -12.04 13.79
C THR A 364 -19.35 -12.72 15.05
N VAL A 365 -19.69 -12.23 16.23
CA VAL A 365 -19.29 -12.90 17.50
C VAL A 365 -19.84 -14.32 17.55
N ASP A 366 -21.06 -14.55 17.10
CA ASP A 366 -21.65 -15.89 17.10
C ASP A 366 -21.01 -16.80 16.04
N ILE A 367 -20.65 -16.25 14.88
CA ILE A 367 -19.82 -16.95 13.87
C ILE A 367 -18.48 -17.37 14.47
N LEU A 368 -17.77 -16.43 15.13
CA LEU A 368 -16.48 -16.74 15.77
C LEU A 368 -16.60 -17.79 16.87
N LYS A 369 -17.69 -17.79 17.67
CA LYS A 369 -17.95 -18.83 18.68
C LYS A 369 -18.12 -20.22 18.05
N GLY A 370 -18.78 -20.30 16.91
CA GLY A 370 -18.97 -21.56 16.21
C GLY A 370 -17.70 -22.09 15.53
N LEU A 371 -16.84 -21.20 15.08
CA LEU A 371 -15.54 -21.56 14.48
C LEU A 371 -14.45 -21.81 15.53
N LYS A 372 -14.68 -21.38 16.77
CA LYS A 372 -13.72 -21.38 17.88
C LYS A 372 -12.98 -22.71 18.03
N SER A 373 -13.69 -23.84 18.09
CA SER A 373 -13.08 -25.16 18.34
C SER A 373 -12.05 -25.53 17.27
N ARG A 374 -12.30 -25.20 16.00
CA ARG A 374 -11.39 -25.50 14.89
C ARG A 374 -10.10 -24.70 14.97
N PHE A 375 -10.19 -23.40 15.30
CA PHE A 375 -8.98 -22.57 15.50
C PHE A 375 -8.22 -22.97 16.76
N GLU A 376 -8.92 -23.37 17.84
CA GLU A 376 -8.30 -23.88 19.07
C GLU A 376 -7.51 -25.17 18.80
N ASP A 377 -8.09 -26.11 18.04
CA ASP A 377 -7.43 -27.36 17.66
C ASP A 377 -6.24 -27.10 16.73
N HIS A 378 -6.41 -26.22 15.72
CA HIS A 378 -5.35 -25.90 14.76
C HIS A 378 -4.14 -25.25 15.41
N HIS A 379 -4.35 -24.26 16.30
CA HIS A 379 -3.27 -23.50 16.94
C HIS A 379 -2.83 -24.06 18.30
N SER A 380 -3.56 -25.05 18.84
CA SER A 380 -3.32 -25.62 20.19
C SER A 380 -3.39 -24.55 21.30
N VAL A 381 -4.33 -23.61 21.18
CA VAL A 381 -4.62 -22.53 22.12
C VAL A 381 -6.10 -22.51 22.49
N LYS A 382 -6.48 -21.73 23.52
CA LYS A 382 -7.87 -21.51 23.87
C LYS A 382 -8.22 -20.03 23.74
N TYR A 383 -9.38 -19.71 23.13
CA TYR A 383 -9.86 -18.35 23.03
C TYR A 383 -10.92 -18.08 24.10
N THR A 384 -10.78 -16.96 24.82
CA THR A 384 -11.82 -16.52 25.75
C THR A 384 -12.98 -15.89 24.96
N VAL A 385 -14.20 -15.90 25.54
CA VAL A 385 -15.36 -15.22 24.94
C VAL A 385 -15.08 -13.72 24.76
N ALA A 386 -14.39 -13.11 25.71
CA ALA A 386 -13.97 -11.71 25.63
C ALA A 386 -12.99 -11.45 24.47
N ALA A 387 -12.14 -12.42 24.13
CA ALA A 387 -11.25 -12.32 22.96
C ALA A 387 -12.03 -12.33 21.64
N LEU A 388 -13.01 -13.23 21.49
CA LEU A 388 -13.85 -13.30 20.29
C LEU A 388 -14.70 -12.03 20.12
N GLN A 389 -15.26 -11.53 21.21
CA GLN A 389 -15.99 -10.26 21.20
C GLN A 389 -15.08 -9.09 20.81
N ALA A 390 -13.89 -9.01 21.40
CA ALA A 390 -12.91 -8.00 21.05
C ALA A 390 -12.45 -8.11 19.58
N ALA A 391 -12.27 -9.32 19.06
CA ALA A 391 -11.91 -9.53 17.65
C ALA A 391 -12.98 -8.97 16.69
N ALA A 392 -14.26 -9.21 16.96
CA ALA A 392 -15.35 -8.66 16.15
C ALA A 392 -15.48 -7.15 16.27
N GLU A 393 -15.49 -6.61 17.50
CA GLU A 393 -15.65 -5.18 17.76
C GLU A 393 -14.47 -4.34 17.23
N LEU A 394 -13.23 -4.79 17.51
CA LEU A 394 -12.04 -4.03 17.15
C LEU A 394 -11.73 -4.13 15.66
N SER A 395 -11.94 -5.29 15.03
CA SER A 395 -11.80 -5.43 13.57
C SER A 395 -12.84 -4.57 12.84
N ALA A 396 -14.09 -4.51 13.31
CA ALA A 396 -15.11 -3.64 12.75
C ALA A 396 -14.72 -2.15 12.84
N LYS A 397 -14.09 -1.76 13.96
CA LYS A 397 -13.72 -0.37 14.24
C LYS A 397 -12.45 0.08 13.54
N PHE A 398 -11.44 -0.78 13.43
CA PHE A 398 -10.09 -0.39 13.06
C PHE A 398 -9.60 -0.97 11.72
N ILE A 399 -10.24 -2.04 11.21
CA ILE A 399 -9.88 -2.66 9.93
C ILE A 399 -11.00 -2.34 8.93
N ASN A 400 -10.75 -1.37 8.04
CA ASN A 400 -11.77 -0.82 7.14
C ASN A 400 -11.63 -1.27 5.68
N ASP A 401 -10.53 -1.94 5.34
CA ASP A 401 -10.21 -2.43 3.99
C ASP A 401 -10.88 -3.78 3.67
N ARG A 402 -11.46 -4.44 4.66
CA ARG A 402 -12.13 -5.74 4.55
C ARG A 402 -13.47 -5.73 5.29
N GLN A 403 -14.31 -6.71 4.97
CA GLN A 403 -15.64 -6.86 5.56
C GLN A 403 -15.65 -7.94 6.66
N LEU A 404 -16.63 -7.85 7.56
CA LEU A 404 -16.98 -8.94 8.48
C LEU A 404 -17.65 -10.07 7.70
N PRO A 405 -17.52 -11.35 8.11
CA PRO A 405 -16.75 -11.84 9.26
C PRO A 405 -15.25 -12.05 8.97
N ASP A 406 -14.80 -11.98 7.72
CA ASP A 406 -13.47 -12.37 7.26
C ASP A 406 -12.35 -11.68 8.05
N LYS A 407 -12.41 -10.34 8.19
CA LYS A 407 -11.42 -9.58 8.97
C LYS A 407 -11.34 -9.97 10.45
N ALA A 408 -12.45 -10.42 11.04
CA ALA A 408 -12.48 -10.88 12.44
C ALA A 408 -11.95 -12.31 12.57
N ILE A 409 -12.18 -13.15 11.57
CA ILE A 409 -11.60 -14.49 11.45
C ILE A 409 -10.09 -14.40 11.31
N ASP A 410 -9.59 -13.54 10.42
CA ASP A 410 -8.15 -13.29 10.27
C ASP A 410 -7.48 -12.86 11.58
N VAL A 411 -8.13 -11.99 12.36
CA VAL A 411 -7.61 -11.55 13.68
C VAL A 411 -7.44 -12.71 14.64
N ILE A 412 -8.42 -13.63 14.76
CA ILE A 412 -8.27 -14.79 15.67
C ILE A 412 -7.26 -15.80 15.15
N ASP A 413 -7.19 -16.00 13.83
CA ASP A 413 -6.22 -16.89 13.19
C ASP A 413 -4.80 -16.37 13.40
N GLU A 414 -4.53 -15.08 13.14
CA GLU A 414 -3.24 -14.46 13.35
C GLU A 414 -2.84 -14.43 14.83
N ALA A 415 -3.80 -14.24 15.74
CA ALA A 415 -3.55 -14.32 17.17
C ALA A 415 -3.09 -15.72 17.61
N GLY A 416 -3.71 -16.77 17.07
CA GLY A 416 -3.29 -18.15 17.27
C GLY A 416 -1.91 -18.43 16.69
N ALA A 417 -1.68 -18.03 15.44
CA ALA A 417 -0.41 -18.19 14.75
C ALA A 417 0.74 -17.47 15.47
N ALA A 418 0.50 -16.26 15.99
CA ALA A 418 1.50 -15.50 16.75
C ALA A 418 2.01 -16.27 17.98
N GLN A 419 1.13 -17.03 18.67
CA GLN A 419 1.55 -17.85 19.81
C GLN A 419 2.42 -19.04 19.37
N ARG A 420 2.20 -19.62 18.18
CA ARG A 420 3.00 -20.75 17.67
C ARG A 420 4.44 -20.36 17.35
N ILE A 421 4.68 -19.13 16.94
CA ILE A 421 6.02 -18.61 16.59
C ILE A 421 6.86 -18.36 17.85
N LEU A 422 6.22 -18.10 19.01
CA LEU A 422 6.94 -17.87 20.26
C LEU A 422 7.61 -19.12 20.79
N THR A 423 8.74 -18.93 21.51
CA THR A 423 9.41 -20.03 22.22
C THR A 423 8.49 -20.66 23.26
N ALA A 424 8.64 -21.95 23.53
CA ALA A 424 7.74 -22.70 24.42
C ALA A 424 7.53 -22.06 25.80
N SER A 425 8.56 -21.37 26.34
CA SER A 425 8.51 -20.68 27.64
C SER A 425 7.67 -19.38 27.60
N LYS A 426 7.46 -18.79 26.42
CA LYS A 426 6.70 -17.53 26.25
C LYS A 426 5.30 -17.75 25.67
N ARG A 427 4.95 -18.98 25.27
CA ARG A 427 3.64 -19.31 24.71
C ARG A 427 2.55 -19.20 25.76
N LYS A 428 1.52 -18.42 25.46
CA LYS A 428 0.29 -18.43 26.24
C LYS A 428 -0.65 -19.50 25.71
N LYS A 429 -1.18 -20.34 26.58
CA LYS A 429 -2.19 -21.37 26.23
C LYS A 429 -3.59 -20.77 26.02
N THR A 430 -3.82 -19.58 26.55
CA THR A 430 -5.11 -18.90 26.45
C THR A 430 -4.92 -17.50 25.89
N ILE A 431 -5.67 -17.19 24.84
CA ILE A 431 -5.72 -15.87 24.18
C ILE A 431 -6.86 -15.09 24.77
N GLY A 432 -6.53 -13.96 25.37
CA GLY A 432 -7.45 -12.99 25.95
C GLY A 432 -7.65 -11.76 25.05
N LYS A 433 -8.30 -10.75 25.62
CA LYS A 433 -8.57 -9.48 24.96
C LYS A 433 -7.28 -8.75 24.55
N THR A 434 -6.27 -8.78 25.41
CA THR A 434 -5.01 -8.05 25.21
C THR A 434 -4.24 -8.55 23.99
N GLU A 435 -4.19 -9.87 23.79
CA GLU A 435 -3.53 -10.48 22.63
C GLU A 435 -4.24 -10.08 21.32
N ILE A 436 -5.56 -10.00 21.35
CA ILE A 436 -6.37 -9.54 20.21
C ILE A 436 -6.11 -8.04 19.94
N GLU A 437 -6.05 -7.20 20.98
CA GLU A 437 -5.71 -5.79 20.86
C GLU A 437 -4.35 -5.59 20.18
N ASP A 438 -3.34 -6.37 20.57
CA ASP A 438 -2.01 -6.33 19.98
C ASP A 438 -2.00 -6.73 18.50
N ILE A 439 -2.78 -7.75 18.13
CA ILE A 439 -2.88 -8.20 16.73
C ILE A 439 -3.63 -7.16 15.89
N VAL A 440 -4.78 -6.66 16.36
CA VAL A 440 -5.51 -5.61 15.65
C VAL A 440 -4.64 -4.37 15.46
N ALA A 441 -3.86 -3.99 16.48
CA ALA A 441 -2.91 -2.88 16.39
C ALA A 441 -1.88 -3.08 15.25
N LYS A 442 -1.35 -4.29 15.11
CA LYS A 442 -0.41 -4.63 14.03
C LYS A 442 -1.06 -4.59 12.65
N ILE A 443 -2.23 -5.24 12.50
CA ILE A 443 -2.97 -5.29 11.22
C ILE A 443 -3.39 -3.88 10.79
N ALA A 444 -4.00 -3.11 11.69
CA ALA A 444 -4.47 -1.76 11.44
C ALA A 444 -3.34 -0.70 11.43
N ARG A 445 -2.09 -1.11 11.74
CA ARG A 445 -0.90 -0.23 11.82
C ARG A 445 -1.08 0.94 12.77
N ILE A 446 -1.67 0.67 13.94
CA ILE A 446 -1.88 1.64 15.01
C ILE A 446 -1.02 1.26 16.21
N PRO A 447 -0.55 2.22 17.01
CA PRO A 447 0.09 1.89 18.28
C PRO A 447 -0.84 1.06 19.18
N PRO A 448 -0.37 -0.04 19.81
CA PRO A 448 -1.20 -0.89 20.67
C PRO A 448 -1.94 -0.13 21.77
N ALA A 449 -1.32 0.93 22.30
CA ALA A 449 -1.90 1.82 23.30
C ALA A 449 -3.21 2.52 22.85
N ASN A 450 -3.45 2.66 21.54
CA ASN A 450 -4.67 3.29 21.00
C ASN A 450 -5.82 2.29 20.85
N VAL A 451 -5.54 1.01 20.92
CA VAL A 451 -6.55 -0.08 20.86
C VAL A 451 -7.01 -0.43 22.28
N SER A 452 -6.15 -0.27 23.27
CA SER A 452 -6.44 -0.51 24.69
C SER A 452 -7.08 0.70 25.38
N ASN A 453 -7.67 0.48 26.55
CA ASN A 453 -8.27 1.53 27.40
C ASN A 453 -7.28 2.59 27.94
N ASP A 454 -5.99 2.52 27.60
CA ASP A 454 -4.94 3.48 28.01
C ASP A 454 -5.08 4.87 27.38
N ASP A 455 -5.96 5.02 26.41
CA ASP A 455 -6.28 6.31 25.77
C ASP A 455 -6.83 7.34 26.79
N ARG A 456 -7.46 6.87 27.88
CA ARG A 456 -8.01 7.76 28.92
C ARG A 456 -6.94 8.55 29.66
N SER A 457 -5.82 7.94 29.99
CA SER A 457 -4.72 8.62 30.69
C SER A 457 -4.07 9.68 29.82
N LYS A 458 -3.86 9.42 28.54
CA LYS A 458 -3.32 10.38 27.56
C LYS A 458 -4.28 11.54 27.31
N LEU A 459 -5.58 11.26 27.17
CA LEU A 459 -6.60 12.31 27.02
C LEU A 459 -6.73 13.18 28.28
N GLN A 460 -6.47 12.63 29.48
CA GLN A 460 -6.47 13.40 30.71
C GLN A 460 -5.35 14.44 30.76
N THR A 461 -4.16 14.09 30.26
CA THR A 461 -2.96 14.95 30.32
C THR A 461 -2.74 15.78 29.03
N ILE A 462 -3.49 15.54 27.94
CA ILE A 462 -3.29 16.14 26.61
C ILE A 462 -3.17 17.67 26.63
N GLU A 463 -3.97 18.34 27.44
CA GLU A 463 -3.94 19.80 27.57
C GLU A 463 -2.63 20.29 28.19
N ARG A 464 -2.22 19.67 29.31
CA ARG A 464 -0.97 19.99 29.97
C ARG A 464 0.23 19.72 29.06
N ASP A 465 0.21 18.58 28.39
CA ASP A 465 1.31 18.13 27.54
C ASP A 465 1.43 19.02 26.29
N LEU A 466 0.32 19.46 25.69
CA LEU A 466 0.34 20.46 24.61
C LEU A 466 0.88 21.82 25.08
N LYS A 467 0.43 22.32 26.26
CA LYS A 467 0.89 23.59 26.82
C LYS A 467 2.39 23.58 27.20
N SER A 468 2.95 22.41 27.51
CA SER A 468 4.38 22.27 27.79
C SER A 468 5.29 22.45 26.56
N VAL A 469 4.76 22.26 25.36
CA VAL A 469 5.54 22.25 24.11
C VAL A 469 5.17 23.40 23.16
N VAL A 470 3.93 23.85 23.16
CA VAL A 470 3.44 24.99 22.36
C VAL A 470 3.16 26.16 23.28
N PHE A 471 4.00 27.18 23.21
CA PHE A 471 4.00 28.32 24.16
C PHE A 471 3.06 29.45 23.70
N GLY A 472 2.41 30.10 24.67
CA GLY A 472 1.62 31.30 24.48
C GLY A 472 0.28 31.14 23.77
N GLN A 473 -0.18 29.89 23.64
CA GLN A 473 -1.44 29.58 22.96
C GLN A 473 -2.43 28.86 23.90
N ASP A 474 -2.36 29.10 25.21
CA ASP A 474 -3.08 28.33 26.21
C ASP A 474 -4.58 28.19 25.93
N LYS A 475 -5.26 29.29 25.57
CA LYS A 475 -6.70 29.27 25.24
C LYS A 475 -6.99 28.42 23.98
N ALA A 476 -6.14 28.52 22.97
CA ALA A 476 -6.28 27.73 21.73
C ALA A 476 -6.13 26.25 22.02
N LEU A 477 -5.15 25.89 22.86
CA LEU A 477 -4.88 24.51 23.27
C LEU A 477 -5.95 23.92 24.18
N GLU A 478 -6.55 24.74 25.05
CA GLU A 478 -7.71 24.35 25.87
C GLU A 478 -8.92 24.00 25.01
N VAL A 479 -9.24 24.83 24.03
CA VAL A 479 -10.35 24.58 23.11
C VAL A 479 -10.08 23.30 22.30
N LEU A 480 -8.86 23.13 21.79
CA LEU A 480 -8.46 21.94 21.06
C LEU A 480 -8.56 20.67 21.91
N ALA A 481 -8.00 20.71 23.14
CA ALA A 481 -8.02 19.58 24.06
C ALA A 481 -9.45 19.19 24.46
N SER A 482 -10.29 20.19 24.75
CA SER A 482 -11.70 19.96 25.09
C SER A 482 -12.47 19.34 23.93
N ALA A 483 -12.26 19.83 22.70
CA ALA A 483 -12.92 19.31 21.50
C ALA A 483 -12.47 17.88 21.18
N VAL A 484 -11.17 17.56 21.30
CA VAL A 484 -10.64 16.21 21.13
C VAL A 484 -11.19 15.26 22.21
N LYS A 485 -11.25 15.68 23.47
CA LYS A 485 -11.86 14.89 24.55
C LYS A 485 -13.33 14.60 24.28
N MET A 486 -14.09 15.60 23.83
CA MET A 486 -15.51 15.45 23.48
C MET A 486 -15.71 14.48 22.32
N ALA A 487 -14.93 14.60 21.25
CA ALA A 487 -14.99 13.73 20.09
C ALA A 487 -14.65 12.26 20.44
N ARG A 488 -13.68 12.03 21.33
CA ARG A 488 -13.28 10.70 21.80
C ARG A 488 -14.17 10.11 22.90
N SER A 489 -15.06 10.89 23.48
CA SER A 489 -15.99 10.40 24.53
C SER A 489 -17.04 9.40 24.03
N GLY A 490 -17.17 9.25 22.71
CA GLY A 490 -18.18 8.38 22.08
C GLY A 490 -19.58 9.02 22.00
N LEU A 491 -19.73 10.30 22.43
CA LEU A 491 -20.98 11.05 22.33
C LEU A 491 -21.18 11.70 20.94
N GLY A 492 -20.16 11.62 20.08
CA GLY A 492 -20.21 12.12 18.69
C GLY A 492 -20.96 11.17 17.75
N LYS A 493 -21.28 11.66 16.54
CA LYS A 493 -21.86 10.82 15.48
C LYS A 493 -20.81 9.86 14.96
N THR A 494 -21.17 8.59 14.83
CA THR A 494 -20.28 7.51 14.39
C THR A 494 -19.81 7.64 12.92
N ASP A 495 -20.56 8.42 12.12
CA ASP A 495 -20.35 8.54 10.66
C ASP A 495 -19.50 9.77 10.28
N LYS A 496 -18.85 10.42 11.25
CA LYS A 496 -18.04 11.63 11.03
C LYS A 496 -16.59 11.40 11.43
N PRO A 497 -15.64 12.21 10.93
CA PRO A 497 -14.27 12.25 11.47
C PRO A 497 -14.25 12.48 12.98
N ILE A 498 -13.15 12.09 13.66
CA ILE A 498 -12.98 12.33 15.11
C ILE A 498 -13.16 13.81 15.45
N GLY A 499 -12.63 14.70 14.59
CA GLY A 499 -12.81 16.14 14.75
C GLY A 499 -12.29 16.89 13.53
N SER A 500 -12.92 18.02 13.22
CA SER A 500 -12.57 18.91 12.12
C SER A 500 -12.33 20.31 12.66
N PHE A 501 -11.08 20.77 12.66
CA PHE A 501 -10.63 21.99 13.30
C PHE A 501 -10.07 22.99 12.29
N LEU A 502 -10.40 24.26 12.45
CA LEU A 502 -9.80 25.35 11.71
C LEU A 502 -8.92 26.19 12.64
N PHE A 503 -7.62 26.20 12.39
CA PHE A 503 -6.63 27.01 13.11
C PHE A 503 -6.40 28.31 12.38
N SER A 504 -6.84 29.42 12.96
CA SER A 504 -6.66 30.77 12.44
C SER A 504 -5.58 31.55 13.18
N GLY A 505 -4.97 32.52 12.53
CA GLY A 505 -3.99 33.42 13.15
C GLY A 505 -2.76 33.68 12.30
N PRO A 506 -1.85 34.57 12.74
CA PRO A 506 -0.66 34.95 11.99
C PRO A 506 0.26 33.80 11.62
N THR A 507 1.13 34.02 10.65
CA THR A 507 2.17 33.04 10.29
C THR A 507 3.18 32.89 11.43
N GLY A 508 3.70 31.68 11.66
CA GLY A 508 4.79 31.44 12.61
C GLY A 508 4.43 31.48 14.10
N VAL A 509 3.13 31.49 14.46
CA VAL A 509 2.64 31.47 15.86
C VAL A 509 2.48 30.07 16.45
N GLY A 510 2.74 29.00 15.68
CA GLY A 510 2.73 27.62 16.19
C GLY A 510 1.55 26.76 15.75
N LYS A 511 0.73 27.14 14.75
CA LYS A 511 -0.42 26.36 14.24
C LYS A 511 -0.02 24.95 13.78
N THR A 512 0.95 24.87 12.88
CA THR A 512 1.48 23.60 12.35
C THR A 512 2.18 22.78 13.45
N GLU A 513 2.86 23.45 14.39
CA GLU A 513 3.50 22.78 15.52
C GLU A 513 2.46 22.18 16.49
N ALA A 514 1.36 22.86 16.75
CA ALA A 514 0.26 22.33 17.58
C ALA A 514 -0.33 21.05 16.96
N ALA A 515 -0.52 21.01 15.64
CA ALA A 515 -0.98 19.81 14.94
C ALA A 515 0.03 18.65 15.03
N LYS A 516 1.33 18.96 14.87
CA LYS A 516 2.41 17.98 15.00
C LYS A 516 2.50 17.41 16.42
N GLN A 517 2.42 18.26 17.43
CA GLN A 517 2.48 17.83 18.82
C GLN A 517 1.22 17.06 19.23
N LEU A 518 0.05 17.43 18.72
CA LEU A 518 -1.16 16.65 18.93
C LEU A 518 -0.99 15.21 18.39
N ALA A 519 -0.49 15.07 17.18
CA ALA A 519 -0.22 13.76 16.58
C ALA A 519 0.77 12.94 17.42
N TYR A 520 1.85 13.58 17.88
CA TYR A 520 2.88 12.94 18.71
C TYR A 520 2.33 12.46 20.06
N ILE A 521 1.59 13.31 20.78
CA ILE A 521 0.99 12.98 22.09
C ILE A 521 -0.05 11.87 21.95
N MET A 522 -0.87 11.92 20.89
CA MET A 522 -1.84 10.88 20.59
C MET A 522 -1.20 9.58 20.09
N GLY A 523 0.09 9.59 19.74
CA GLY A 523 0.79 8.43 19.17
C GLY A 523 0.27 8.02 17.81
N ILE A 524 -0.21 8.98 16.99
CA ILE A 524 -0.70 8.77 15.63
C ILE A 524 0.14 9.58 14.65
N GLU A 525 0.13 9.20 13.38
CA GLU A 525 0.93 9.88 12.37
C GLU A 525 0.32 11.21 11.93
N LEU A 526 1.19 12.14 11.50
CA LEU A 526 0.80 13.39 10.86
C LEU A 526 0.94 13.26 9.35
N ILE A 527 -0.17 13.41 8.62
CA ILE A 527 -0.19 13.55 7.17
C ILE A 527 -0.40 15.03 6.86
N ARG A 528 0.52 15.63 6.11
CA ARG A 528 0.47 17.06 5.76
C ARG A 528 0.33 17.24 4.26
N PHE A 529 -0.62 18.09 3.86
CA PHE A 529 -0.74 18.62 2.52
C PHE A 529 -0.68 20.15 2.58
N ASP A 530 0.18 20.74 1.76
CA ASP A 530 0.26 22.19 1.58
C ASP A 530 -0.71 22.60 0.47
N MET A 531 -1.73 23.35 0.82
CA MET A 531 -2.78 23.72 -0.11
C MET A 531 -2.34 24.72 -1.17
N SER A 532 -1.19 25.34 -1.01
CA SER A 532 -0.58 26.17 -2.06
C SER A 532 -0.20 25.37 -3.32
N GLU A 533 0.02 24.05 -3.19
CA GLU A 533 0.25 23.15 -4.33
C GLU A 533 -1.03 22.76 -5.07
N TYR A 534 -2.20 23.06 -4.50
CA TYR A 534 -3.53 22.66 -4.98
C TYR A 534 -4.43 23.85 -5.32
N MET A 535 -3.84 24.94 -5.81
CA MET A 535 -4.56 26.15 -6.23
C MET A 535 -5.31 25.95 -7.55
N GLU A 536 -4.81 25.09 -8.42
CA GLU A 536 -5.35 24.89 -9.77
C GLU A 536 -6.22 23.63 -9.86
N ARG A 537 -7.23 23.66 -10.72
CA ARG A 537 -8.20 22.58 -10.87
C ARG A 537 -7.56 21.21 -11.20
N HIS A 538 -6.51 21.19 -12.01
CA HIS A 538 -5.83 19.95 -12.33
C HIS A 538 -5.05 19.37 -11.13
N ALA A 539 -4.60 20.21 -10.22
CA ALA A 539 -3.96 19.75 -8.98
C ALA A 539 -4.97 19.07 -8.03
N VAL A 540 -6.24 19.51 -8.04
CA VAL A 540 -7.32 18.84 -7.29
C VAL A 540 -7.50 17.40 -7.76
N SER A 541 -7.41 17.15 -9.08
CA SER A 541 -7.49 15.80 -9.63
C SER A 541 -6.35 14.88 -9.13
N ARG A 542 -5.18 15.41 -8.81
CA ARG A 542 -4.11 14.64 -8.17
C ARG A 542 -4.44 14.25 -6.73
N LEU A 543 -5.18 15.10 -6.03
CA LEU A 543 -5.56 14.87 -4.63
C LEU A 543 -6.62 13.77 -4.48
N ILE A 544 -7.63 13.75 -5.39
CA ILE A 544 -8.80 12.85 -5.33
C ILE A 544 -8.86 11.83 -6.49
N GLY A 545 -7.83 11.75 -7.32
CA GLY A 545 -7.78 10.91 -8.53
C GLY A 545 -8.26 11.63 -9.79
N ALA A 546 -7.69 11.28 -10.94
CA ALA A 546 -8.11 11.82 -12.23
C ALA A 546 -9.41 11.15 -12.73
N PRO A 547 -10.33 11.86 -13.37
CA PRO A 547 -11.51 11.25 -14.00
C PRO A 547 -11.13 10.27 -15.11
N PRO A 548 -11.99 9.28 -15.43
CA PRO A 548 -11.77 8.38 -16.54
C PRO A 548 -11.52 9.12 -17.86
N GLY A 549 -10.49 8.73 -18.59
CA GLY A 549 -10.08 9.32 -19.86
C GLY A 549 -9.02 10.42 -19.77
N TYR A 550 -8.56 10.80 -18.57
CA TYR A 550 -7.43 11.71 -18.38
C TYR A 550 -6.14 10.94 -18.09
N VAL A 551 -4.99 11.54 -18.44
CA VAL A 551 -3.66 10.98 -18.15
C VAL A 551 -3.49 10.81 -16.64
N GLY A 552 -3.12 9.60 -16.18
CA GLY A 552 -2.98 9.30 -14.74
C GLY A 552 -4.24 8.77 -14.07
N PHE A 553 -5.31 8.42 -14.82
CA PHE A 553 -6.52 7.79 -14.28
C PHE A 553 -6.24 6.53 -13.43
N ASP A 554 -5.25 5.71 -13.80
CA ASP A 554 -4.89 4.50 -13.03
C ASP A 554 -4.23 4.80 -11.67
N GLN A 555 -3.82 6.05 -11.44
CA GLN A 555 -3.27 6.49 -10.16
C GLN A 555 -4.40 6.93 -9.25
N GLY A 556 -4.48 6.32 -8.06
CA GLY A 556 -5.43 6.74 -7.02
C GLY A 556 -5.17 8.18 -6.55
N GLY A 557 -6.16 8.80 -5.90
CA GLY A 557 -5.99 10.11 -5.30
C GLY A 557 -4.97 10.10 -4.16
N LEU A 558 -4.07 11.08 -4.13
CA LEU A 558 -3.03 11.16 -3.09
C LEU A 558 -3.62 11.22 -1.67
N LEU A 559 -4.73 11.93 -1.48
CA LEU A 559 -5.42 12.04 -0.20
C LEU A 559 -6.05 10.71 0.22
N THR A 560 -6.80 10.07 -0.70
CA THR A 560 -7.46 8.79 -0.43
C THR A 560 -6.45 7.69 -0.18
N GLU A 561 -5.35 7.66 -0.93
CA GLU A 561 -4.27 6.69 -0.74
C GLU A 561 -3.53 6.90 0.58
N ALA A 562 -3.20 8.14 0.95
CA ALA A 562 -2.50 8.45 2.20
C ALA A 562 -3.33 8.06 3.42
N VAL A 563 -4.64 8.37 3.43
CA VAL A 563 -5.55 8.01 4.51
C VAL A 563 -5.82 6.50 4.55
N SER A 564 -5.97 5.83 3.40
CA SER A 564 -6.13 4.37 3.36
C SER A 564 -4.89 3.63 3.89
N LYS A 565 -3.68 4.16 3.63
CA LYS A 565 -2.44 3.61 4.21
C LYS A 565 -2.33 3.84 5.71
N LYS A 566 -2.91 4.93 6.23
CA LYS A 566 -2.82 5.38 7.62
C LYS A 566 -4.19 5.87 8.11
N PRO A 567 -5.13 4.96 8.37
CA PRO A 567 -6.51 5.30 8.69
C PRO A 567 -6.68 6.01 10.05
N HIS A 568 -5.64 5.99 10.90
CA HIS A 568 -5.57 6.71 12.17
C HIS A 568 -4.46 7.76 12.08
N CYS A 569 -4.82 8.99 11.76
CA CYS A 569 -3.84 10.06 11.58
C CYS A 569 -4.43 11.44 11.95
N VAL A 570 -3.53 12.39 12.11
CA VAL A 570 -3.87 13.81 12.01
C VAL A 570 -3.63 14.23 10.57
N LEU A 571 -4.68 14.62 9.88
CA LEU A 571 -4.62 15.20 8.54
C LEU A 571 -4.51 16.72 8.67
N LEU A 572 -3.37 17.27 8.31
CA LEU A 572 -3.11 18.69 8.30
C LEU A 572 -3.18 19.24 6.87
N LEU A 573 -4.13 20.11 6.64
CA LEU A 573 -4.28 20.88 5.39
C LEU A 573 -3.78 22.31 5.67
N ASP A 574 -2.55 22.58 5.28
CA ASP A 574 -1.88 23.85 5.58
C ASP A 574 -2.26 24.92 4.54
N GLU A 575 -2.53 26.17 4.98
CA GLU A 575 -2.92 27.32 4.16
C GLU A 575 -4.17 27.05 3.29
N ILE A 576 -5.25 26.58 3.93
CA ILE A 576 -6.49 26.15 3.25
C ILE A 576 -7.14 27.27 2.40
N GLU A 577 -6.90 28.52 2.72
CA GLU A 577 -7.38 29.68 1.93
C GLU A 577 -6.83 29.74 0.50
N LYS A 578 -5.71 29.05 0.24
CA LYS A 578 -5.09 28.96 -1.10
C LYS A 578 -5.66 27.85 -1.95
N ALA A 579 -6.42 26.94 -1.35
CA ALA A 579 -6.97 25.78 -2.02
C ALA A 579 -7.99 26.16 -3.09
N HIS A 580 -8.04 25.39 -4.18
CA HIS A 580 -9.11 25.53 -5.18
C HIS A 580 -10.48 25.29 -4.53
N PRO A 581 -11.55 26.03 -4.94
CA PRO A 581 -12.90 25.88 -4.39
C PRO A 581 -13.44 24.44 -4.37
N ASP A 582 -13.10 23.60 -5.33
CA ASP A 582 -13.54 22.21 -5.40
C ASP A 582 -13.05 21.39 -4.20
N ILE A 583 -11.92 21.75 -3.57
CA ILE A 583 -11.41 21.06 -2.39
C ILE A 583 -12.36 21.24 -1.20
N PHE A 584 -12.98 22.41 -1.06
CA PHE A 584 -13.97 22.63 -0.02
C PHE A 584 -15.19 21.72 -0.16
N ASN A 585 -15.63 21.43 -1.39
CA ASN A 585 -16.72 20.48 -1.63
C ASN A 585 -16.34 19.06 -1.21
N VAL A 586 -15.10 18.65 -1.49
CA VAL A 586 -14.56 17.36 -1.04
C VAL A 586 -14.51 17.28 0.49
N LEU A 587 -14.03 18.34 1.14
CA LEU A 587 -13.96 18.40 2.60
C LEU A 587 -15.35 18.41 3.25
N LEU A 588 -16.35 19.06 2.65
CA LEU A 588 -17.74 19.00 3.11
C LEU A 588 -18.25 17.56 3.12
N GLN A 589 -18.01 16.80 2.04
CA GLN A 589 -18.38 15.39 1.97
C GLN A 589 -17.70 14.58 3.07
N VAL A 590 -16.39 14.77 3.28
CA VAL A 590 -15.61 14.07 4.32
C VAL A 590 -16.15 14.40 5.72
N MET A 591 -16.41 15.69 6.01
CA MET A 591 -16.91 16.13 7.32
C MET A 591 -18.33 15.65 7.62
N ASP A 592 -19.17 15.42 6.59
CA ASP A 592 -20.54 14.94 6.78
C ASP A 592 -20.67 13.43 6.88
N HIS A 593 -19.92 12.70 6.05
CA HIS A 593 -20.07 11.25 5.88
C HIS A 593 -18.86 10.45 6.36
N GLY A 594 -17.78 11.09 6.79
CA GLY A 594 -16.56 10.40 7.23
C GLY A 594 -15.92 9.50 6.18
N THR A 595 -16.31 9.64 4.91
CA THR A 595 -15.79 8.80 3.82
C THR A 595 -15.64 9.61 2.54
N LEU A 596 -14.64 9.27 1.74
CA LEU A 596 -14.40 9.85 0.43
C LEU A 596 -14.18 8.74 -0.58
N THR A 597 -14.93 8.77 -1.67
CA THR A 597 -14.71 7.85 -2.80
C THR A 597 -13.92 8.61 -3.87
N ASP A 598 -12.78 8.07 -4.27
CA ASP A 598 -11.97 8.63 -5.35
C ASP A 598 -12.62 8.34 -6.73
N ASN A 599 -12.07 8.95 -7.76
CA ASN A 599 -12.58 8.77 -9.13
C ASN A 599 -12.37 7.33 -9.67
N ASN A 600 -11.52 6.52 -9.01
CA ASN A 600 -11.31 5.09 -9.32
C ASN A 600 -12.28 4.18 -8.55
N GLY A 601 -13.21 4.75 -7.78
CA GLY A 601 -14.15 4.00 -6.97
C GLY A 601 -13.60 3.47 -5.65
N ARG A 602 -12.35 3.81 -5.27
CA ARG A 602 -11.79 3.44 -3.97
C ARG A 602 -12.37 4.32 -2.88
N LYS A 603 -12.86 3.71 -1.82
CA LYS A 603 -13.45 4.39 -0.68
C LYS A 603 -12.40 4.50 0.44
N ALA A 604 -12.04 5.73 0.79
CA ALA A 604 -11.20 6.03 1.95
C ALA A 604 -12.06 6.41 3.16
N ASP A 605 -11.71 5.91 4.33
CA ASP A 605 -12.43 6.12 5.58
C ASP A 605 -11.72 7.15 6.46
N PHE A 606 -12.41 8.23 6.79
CA PHE A 606 -11.92 9.33 7.61
C PHE A 606 -12.51 9.33 9.04
N ARG A 607 -13.33 8.36 9.41
CA ARG A 607 -13.99 8.32 10.72
C ARG A 607 -13.01 8.29 11.90
N ASN A 608 -11.81 7.80 11.67
CA ASN A 608 -10.74 7.76 12.67
C ASN A 608 -9.65 8.84 12.44
N VAL A 609 -9.90 9.83 11.59
CA VAL A 609 -8.98 10.92 11.27
C VAL A 609 -9.35 12.19 12.04
N ILE A 610 -8.33 12.91 12.52
CA ILE A 610 -8.47 14.27 13.05
C ILE A 610 -8.06 15.22 11.92
N ILE A 611 -8.99 16.04 11.43
CA ILE A 611 -8.74 16.99 10.35
C ILE A 611 -8.40 18.35 10.96
N ILE A 612 -7.22 18.87 10.63
CA ILE A 612 -6.78 20.21 11.04
C ILE A 612 -6.50 21.01 9.76
N MET A 613 -7.15 22.13 9.63
CA MET A 613 -6.94 23.09 8.56
C MET A 613 -6.32 24.34 9.16
N THR A 614 -5.28 24.88 8.53
CA THR A 614 -4.68 26.15 8.98
C THR A 614 -5.01 27.26 7.99
N THR A 615 -5.19 28.47 8.51
CA THR A 615 -5.40 29.68 7.70
C THR A 615 -4.65 30.86 8.30
N ASN A 616 -4.14 31.72 7.43
CA ASN A 616 -3.57 33.01 7.79
C ASN A 616 -4.59 34.16 7.58
N ALA A 617 -5.81 33.84 7.15
CA ALA A 617 -6.88 34.80 6.97
C ALA A 617 -7.18 35.58 8.26
N GLY A 618 -7.39 36.88 8.14
CA GLY A 618 -7.58 37.79 9.28
C GLY A 618 -6.30 38.41 9.83
N ALA A 619 -5.12 37.76 9.62
CA ALA A 619 -3.84 38.28 10.07
C ALA A 619 -3.26 39.35 9.13
N GLU A 620 -3.49 39.25 7.83
CA GLU A 620 -3.02 40.23 6.84
C GLU A 620 -3.72 41.58 6.98
N THR A 621 -4.98 41.58 7.41
CA THR A 621 -5.76 42.82 7.64
C THR A 621 -5.39 43.53 8.93
N MET A 622 -4.87 42.82 9.95
CA MET A 622 -4.32 43.42 11.17
C MET A 622 -3.07 44.25 10.92
N ASN A 623 -2.30 43.93 9.90
CA ASN A 623 -0.98 44.57 9.63
C ASN A 623 -1.07 45.68 8.56
N LYS A 624 -2.21 45.86 7.88
CA LYS A 624 -2.39 47.00 6.96
C LYS A 624 -2.70 48.22 7.80
N ALA A 625 -1.72 49.13 7.91
CA ALA A 625 -1.90 50.46 8.48
C ALA A 625 -3.07 51.13 7.79
N THR A 626 -4.11 51.48 8.52
CA THR A 626 -5.26 52.23 8.03
C THR A 626 -4.80 53.61 7.63
N ILE A 627 -4.73 53.90 6.34
CA ILE A 627 -4.61 55.28 5.81
C ILE A 627 -6.02 55.86 5.88
N GLY A 628 -6.33 56.57 6.95
CA GLY A 628 -7.59 57.25 7.16
C GLY A 628 -8.08 57.28 8.59
N PHE A 629 -8.75 58.35 9.00
CA PHE A 629 -9.35 58.62 10.29
C PHE A 629 -10.52 57.71 10.64
N THR A 630 -10.32 56.43 10.90
CA THR A 630 -11.36 55.54 11.39
C THR A 630 -10.85 54.73 12.56
N ASN A 631 -11.72 54.53 13.59
CA ASN A 631 -11.52 53.95 14.90
C ASN A 631 -10.59 52.74 14.91
N PRO A 632 -9.79 52.54 16.03
CA PRO A 632 -8.99 51.37 16.19
C PRO A 632 -9.87 50.10 16.17
N ARG A 633 -9.61 49.25 15.15
CA ARG A 633 -10.33 48.00 14.95
C ARG A 633 -10.18 47.13 16.23
N GLN A 634 -11.32 46.74 16.79
CA GLN A 634 -11.40 45.88 17.94
C GLN A 634 -11.05 44.42 17.53
N ALA A 635 -10.61 43.60 18.50
CA ALA A 635 -10.21 42.18 18.38
C ALA A 635 -11.32 41.23 17.88
N GLY A 636 -12.25 41.70 17.02
CA GLY A 636 -13.34 40.94 16.39
C GLY A 636 -13.28 40.87 14.86
N ASP A 637 -12.31 41.54 14.24
CA ASP A 637 -12.25 41.61 12.77
C ASP A 637 -11.73 40.31 12.10
N GLU A 638 -10.96 39.47 12.81
CA GLU A 638 -10.53 38.13 12.32
C GLU A 638 -11.73 37.27 11.91
N MET A 639 -12.80 37.31 12.71
CA MET A 639 -14.01 36.54 12.42
C MET A 639 -14.75 37.07 11.18
N GLY A 640 -14.58 38.34 10.84
CA GLY A 640 -15.13 38.96 9.63
C GLY A 640 -14.49 38.41 8.36
N ASP A 641 -13.18 38.30 8.33
CA ASP A 641 -12.45 37.76 7.18
C ASP A 641 -12.65 36.26 7.01
N ILE A 642 -12.69 35.49 8.11
CA ILE A 642 -13.05 34.07 8.10
C ILE A 642 -14.47 33.88 7.53
N LYS A 643 -15.42 34.76 7.89
CA LYS A 643 -16.80 34.72 7.37
C LYS A 643 -16.88 35.02 5.87
N ARG A 644 -15.97 35.82 5.34
CA ARG A 644 -15.88 36.13 3.89
C ARG A 644 -15.27 35.02 3.08
N LEU A 645 -14.26 34.35 3.61
CA LEU A 645 -13.52 33.30 2.91
C LEU A 645 -14.22 31.94 2.93
N PHE A 646 -14.84 31.61 4.05
CA PHE A 646 -15.48 30.31 4.27
C PHE A 646 -17.00 30.45 4.31
N THR A 647 -17.70 29.68 3.50
CA THR A 647 -19.16 29.66 3.47
C THR A 647 -19.75 29.30 4.83
N PRO A 648 -20.97 29.77 5.16
CA PRO A 648 -21.64 29.37 6.39
C PRO A 648 -21.78 27.84 6.51
N GLU A 649 -21.99 27.18 5.38
CA GLU A 649 -22.10 25.73 5.32
C GLU A 649 -20.83 25.03 5.79
N PHE A 650 -19.67 25.47 5.30
CA PHE A 650 -18.36 24.92 5.70
C PHE A 650 -18.08 25.15 7.20
N ARG A 651 -18.33 26.39 7.68
CA ARG A 651 -18.09 26.75 9.09
C ARG A 651 -18.95 25.96 10.08
N ASN A 652 -20.20 25.65 9.72
CA ASN A 652 -21.12 24.90 10.56
C ASN A 652 -20.76 23.41 10.70
N ARG A 653 -19.83 22.91 9.88
CA ARG A 653 -19.34 21.53 9.93
C ARG A 653 -18.04 21.38 10.73
N LEU A 654 -17.43 22.50 11.10
CA LEU A 654 -16.26 22.50 11.98
C LEU A 654 -16.68 22.24 13.42
N ASP A 655 -15.95 21.38 14.10
CA ASP A 655 -16.16 21.12 15.54
C ASP A 655 -15.65 22.28 16.38
N ALA A 656 -14.54 22.91 15.96
CA ALA A 656 -14.07 24.14 16.58
C ALA A 656 -13.21 24.99 15.64
N MET A 657 -13.32 26.31 15.82
CA MET A 657 -12.37 27.29 15.28
C MET A 657 -11.43 27.73 16.40
N VAL A 658 -10.14 27.53 16.19
CA VAL A 658 -9.09 27.75 17.18
C VAL A 658 -8.23 28.93 16.76
N SER A 659 -8.36 30.06 17.47
CA SER A 659 -7.62 31.29 17.15
C SER A 659 -6.28 31.34 17.90
N PHE A 660 -5.21 31.47 17.14
CA PHE A 660 -3.82 31.59 17.63
C PHE A 660 -3.44 33.08 17.67
N LYS A 661 -2.97 33.53 18.83
CA LYS A 661 -2.58 34.92 19.04
C LYS A 661 -1.13 35.16 18.55
N PRO A 662 -0.80 36.43 18.24
CA PRO A 662 0.59 36.85 18.07
C PRO A 662 1.42 36.53 19.32
N LEU A 663 2.72 36.20 19.10
CA LEU A 663 3.63 35.90 20.19
C LEU A 663 4.16 37.18 20.84
N ASP A 664 4.18 37.24 22.15
CA ASP A 664 4.84 38.31 22.91
C ASP A 664 6.36 38.02 23.09
N GLU A 665 7.12 39.01 23.52
CA GLU A 665 8.57 38.93 23.63
C GLU A 665 9.02 37.84 24.64
N GLN A 666 8.29 37.63 25.71
CA GLN A 666 8.61 36.59 26.69
C GLN A 666 8.40 35.17 26.10
N ILE A 667 7.37 35.02 25.30
CA ILE A 667 7.09 33.74 24.62
C ILE A 667 8.13 33.48 23.54
N ILE A 668 8.57 34.52 22.81
CA ILE A 668 9.64 34.40 21.81
C ILE A 668 10.93 33.89 22.44
N LEU A 669 11.31 34.37 23.62
CA LEU A 669 12.47 33.86 24.36
C LEU A 669 12.34 32.38 24.69
N ARG A 670 11.14 31.91 25.12
CA ARG A 670 10.90 30.48 25.35
C ARG A 670 10.99 29.65 24.06
N VAL A 671 10.57 30.22 22.94
CA VAL A 671 10.72 29.55 21.64
C VAL A 671 12.19 29.43 21.25
N VAL A 672 13.01 30.47 21.50
CA VAL A 672 14.47 30.40 21.33
C VAL A 672 15.06 29.31 22.21
N ASP A 673 14.72 29.27 23.49
CA ASP A 673 15.20 28.23 24.41
C ASP A 673 14.84 26.81 23.93
N LYS A 674 13.64 26.61 23.39
CA LYS A 674 13.23 25.32 22.81
C LYS A 674 14.15 24.91 21.64
N PHE A 675 14.46 25.83 20.72
CA PHE A 675 15.33 25.53 19.58
C PHE A 675 16.78 25.29 20.01
N LEU A 676 17.27 26.05 21.00
CA LEU A 676 18.59 25.85 21.57
C LEU A 676 18.70 24.51 22.31
N LEU A 677 17.68 24.11 23.08
CA LEU A 677 17.61 22.81 23.74
C LEU A 677 17.61 21.64 22.71
N GLN A 678 16.91 21.80 21.58
CA GLN A 678 17.00 20.81 20.51
C GLN A 678 18.40 20.69 19.93
N LEU A 679 19.11 21.81 19.79
CA LEU A 679 20.51 21.81 19.33
C LEU A 679 21.42 21.19 20.39
N GLU A 680 21.23 21.49 21.65
CA GLU A 680 21.96 20.91 22.80
C GLU A 680 21.81 19.38 22.81
N THR A 681 20.58 18.88 22.65
CA THR A 681 20.33 17.43 22.57
C THR A 681 21.09 16.77 21.39
N GLN A 682 21.09 17.40 20.21
CA GLN A 682 21.82 16.90 19.04
C GLN A 682 23.35 16.91 19.24
N LEU A 683 23.86 17.92 19.95
CA LEU A 683 25.29 18.01 20.27
C LEU A 683 25.67 17.02 21.37
N GLY A 684 24.78 16.76 22.33
CA GLY A 684 24.96 15.75 23.37
C GLY A 684 25.13 14.32 22.80
N GLU A 685 24.43 13.98 21.73
CA GLU A 685 24.64 12.71 20.99
C GLU A 685 26.08 12.59 20.44
N LYS A 686 26.72 13.74 20.14
CA LYS A 686 28.12 13.82 19.69
C LYS A 686 29.13 14.05 20.82
N LYS A 687 28.70 13.90 22.09
CA LYS A 687 29.51 14.10 23.30
C LYS A 687 30.00 15.54 23.46
N VAL A 688 29.26 16.50 22.97
CA VAL A 688 29.56 17.95 23.13
C VAL A 688 28.56 18.52 24.13
N GLU A 689 29.08 19.02 25.25
CA GLU A 689 28.32 19.76 26.26
C GLU A 689 28.33 21.25 25.86
N VAL A 690 27.12 21.78 25.57
CA VAL A 690 27.02 23.16 25.08
C VAL A 690 26.33 24.06 26.11
N THR A 691 26.79 25.30 26.20
CA THR A 691 26.19 26.37 27.00
C THR A 691 25.95 27.59 26.12
N PHE A 692 24.76 28.17 26.17
CA PHE A 692 24.39 29.36 25.43
C PHE A 692 24.26 30.55 26.37
N THR A 693 24.88 31.71 26.03
CA THR A 693 24.82 32.91 26.85
C THR A 693 23.47 33.63 26.71
N ASP A 694 23.11 34.42 27.73
CA ASP A 694 21.89 35.24 27.73
C ASP A 694 21.92 36.36 26.67
N ALA A 695 23.12 36.86 26.33
CA ALA A 695 23.32 37.82 25.26
C ALA A 695 22.90 37.22 23.89
N LEU A 696 23.34 35.99 23.60
CA LEU A 696 22.97 35.24 22.39
C LEU A 696 21.47 35.00 22.34
N ARG A 697 20.84 34.56 23.44
CA ARG A 697 19.40 34.30 23.51
C ARG A 697 18.57 35.54 23.18
N LYS A 698 18.90 36.69 23.77
CA LYS A 698 18.23 37.97 23.51
C LYS A 698 18.44 38.43 22.06
N HIS A 699 19.66 38.28 21.54
CA HIS A 699 19.95 38.61 20.14
C HIS A 699 19.13 37.75 19.16
N LEU A 700 19.10 36.43 19.38
CA LEU A 700 18.32 35.52 18.57
C LEU A 700 16.82 35.86 18.64
N ALA A 701 16.29 36.16 19.83
CA ALA A 701 14.89 36.57 20.01
C ALA A 701 14.57 37.84 19.20
N LYS A 702 15.45 38.85 19.25
CA LYS A 702 15.25 40.11 18.54
C LYS A 702 15.38 39.98 17.02
N LYS A 703 16.37 39.24 16.52
CA LYS A 703 16.67 39.12 15.10
C LYS A 703 15.91 38.01 14.41
N GLY A 704 15.54 36.95 15.15
CA GLY A 704 14.83 35.78 14.63
C GLY A 704 13.30 35.89 14.65
N PHE A 705 12.75 36.97 15.19
CA PHE A 705 11.32 37.25 15.17
C PHE A 705 10.99 38.36 14.17
N ASP A 706 10.05 38.10 13.31
CA ASP A 706 9.48 39.07 12.36
C ASP A 706 7.98 39.21 12.62
N PRO A 707 7.42 40.43 12.75
CA PRO A 707 5.99 40.61 13.02
C PRO A 707 5.06 39.98 11.98
N LEU A 708 5.52 39.83 10.73
CA LEU A 708 4.76 39.22 9.63
C LEU A 708 4.97 37.70 9.52
N MET A 709 6.18 37.22 9.82
CA MET A 709 6.57 35.82 9.69
C MET A 709 6.61 35.06 11.02
N GLY A 710 6.41 35.74 12.15
CA GLY A 710 6.47 35.18 13.48
C GLY A 710 7.86 34.60 13.81
N ALA A 711 7.90 33.44 14.45
CA ALA A 711 9.13 32.71 14.79
C ALA A 711 9.71 31.86 13.64
N ARG A 712 9.15 31.91 12.43
CA ARG A 712 9.61 31.11 11.28
C ARG A 712 11.06 31.39 10.88
N PRO A 713 11.56 32.64 10.91
CA PRO A 713 12.97 32.94 10.60
C PRO A 713 13.96 32.43 11.63
N MET A 714 13.53 32.15 12.87
CA MET A 714 14.37 31.75 14.00
C MET A 714 15.23 30.52 13.70
N GLN A 715 14.60 29.48 13.15
CA GLN A 715 15.29 28.23 12.86
C GLN A 715 16.39 28.41 11.79
N ARG A 716 16.11 29.26 10.79
CA ARG A 716 17.08 29.62 9.75
C ARG A 716 18.22 30.45 10.32
N LEU A 717 17.92 31.39 11.19
CA LEU A 717 18.92 32.19 11.86
C LEU A 717 19.86 31.35 12.72
N ILE A 718 19.36 30.41 13.50
CA ILE A 718 20.16 29.46 14.29
C ILE A 718 21.02 28.59 13.35
N GLN A 719 20.46 28.15 12.22
CA GLN A 719 21.22 27.40 11.23
C GLN A 719 22.38 28.21 10.65
N ASP A 720 22.14 29.44 10.26
CA ASP A 720 23.14 30.29 9.60
C ASP A 720 24.20 30.81 10.58
N MET A 721 23.81 31.18 11.80
CA MET A 721 24.75 31.75 12.78
C MET A 721 25.49 30.69 13.59
N ILE A 722 24.81 29.59 14.00
CA ILE A 722 25.40 28.64 14.95
C ILE A 722 25.78 27.33 14.25
N ARG A 723 24.84 26.68 13.53
CA ARG A 723 25.06 25.34 12.98
C ARG A 723 26.18 25.34 11.91
N LYS A 724 26.24 26.36 11.05
CA LYS A 724 27.32 26.47 10.04
C LYS A 724 28.69 26.60 10.68
N ALA A 725 28.83 27.46 11.71
CA ALA A 725 30.09 27.64 12.42
C ALA A 725 30.51 26.37 13.19
N LEU A 726 29.54 25.57 13.67
CA LEU A 726 29.83 24.33 14.39
C LEU A 726 30.14 23.14 13.46
N ALA A 727 29.66 23.16 12.23
CA ALA A 727 29.82 22.03 11.33
C ALA A 727 31.28 21.67 11.07
N ASP A 728 32.11 22.65 10.81
CA ASP A 728 33.54 22.45 10.54
C ASP A 728 34.30 22.01 11.81
N GLU A 729 33.96 22.55 12.98
CA GLU A 729 34.54 22.16 14.25
C GLU A 729 34.17 20.74 14.70
N LEU A 730 32.98 20.29 14.36
CA LEU A 730 32.48 18.93 14.65
C LEU A 730 33.04 17.88 13.69
N LEU A 731 33.30 18.26 12.43
CA LEU A 731 33.75 17.31 11.40
C LEU A 731 35.26 17.21 11.33
N PHE A 732 35.96 18.36 11.43
CA PHE A 732 37.39 18.46 11.15
C PHE A 732 38.19 19.22 12.24
N GLY A 733 37.47 19.88 13.17
CA GLY A 733 38.06 20.75 14.16
C GLY A 733 38.24 20.13 15.54
N ARG A 734 38.15 20.97 16.57
CA ARG A 734 38.44 20.65 17.98
C ARG A 734 37.39 19.81 18.68
N LEU A 735 36.17 19.63 18.08
CA LEU A 735 35.05 18.91 18.67
C LEU A 735 34.83 17.51 18.06
N THR A 736 35.74 16.99 17.24
CA THR A 736 35.67 15.66 16.62
C THR A 736 35.52 14.54 17.65
N ASP A 737 36.21 14.65 18.79
CA ASP A 737 36.13 13.64 19.88
C ASP A 737 35.18 14.05 21.02
N GLY A 738 34.44 15.15 20.85
CA GLY A 738 33.59 15.78 21.85
C GLY A 738 34.32 16.89 22.64
N GLY A 739 33.65 17.54 23.58
CA GLY A 739 34.21 18.63 24.37
C GLY A 739 33.14 19.50 25.02
N ARG A 740 33.61 20.62 25.62
CA ARG A 740 32.72 21.67 26.11
C ARG A 740 32.73 22.84 25.15
N LEU A 741 31.56 23.38 24.90
CA LEU A 741 31.34 24.49 23.99
C LEU A 741 30.55 25.59 24.68
N THR A 742 31.04 26.81 24.72
CA THR A 742 30.26 27.99 25.07
C THR A 742 30.03 28.83 23.83
N VAL A 743 28.76 29.10 23.53
CA VAL A 743 28.35 29.91 22.36
C VAL A 743 27.94 31.29 22.88
N ASP A 744 28.71 32.31 22.49
CA ASP A 744 28.52 33.71 22.87
C ASP A 744 28.49 34.63 21.63
N LEU A 745 28.37 35.92 21.83
CA LEU A 745 28.41 36.95 20.81
C LEU A 745 29.62 37.87 21.08
N ASP A 746 30.30 38.30 20.03
CA ASP A 746 31.30 39.35 20.06
C ASP A 746 30.65 40.74 20.02
N ASP A 747 31.47 41.80 20.16
CA ASP A 747 31.02 43.20 20.09
C ASP A 747 30.36 43.58 18.76
N LYS A 748 30.55 42.76 17.71
CA LYS A 748 29.98 42.94 16.37
C LYS A 748 28.68 42.12 16.15
N ASN A 749 28.18 41.41 17.19
CA ASN A 749 27.06 40.47 17.12
C ASN A 749 27.32 39.26 16.19
N GLU A 750 28.59 38.84 16.03
CA GLU A 750 28.97 37.59 15.41
C GLU A 750 29.11 36.49 16.49
N VAL A 751 28.84 35.22 16.09
CA VAL A 751 28.92 34.09 17.04
C VAL A 751 30.39 33.80 17.39
N LEU A 752 30.71 33.85 18.67
CA LEU A 752 31.96 33.41 19.25
C LEU A 752 31.81 32.00 19.81
N LEU A 753 32.68 31.09 19.37
CA LEU A 753 32.73 29.70 19.86
C LEU A 753 33.94 29.54 20.79
N ASP A 754 33.69 29.43 22.09
CA ASP A 754 34.71 29.04 23.07
C ASP A 754 34.69 27.51 23.23
N ILE A 755 35.70 26.85 22.70
CA ILE A 755 35.78 25.39 22.57
C ILE A 755 36.89 24.86 23.49
N GLN A 756 36.48 23.99 24.40
CA GLN A 756 37.37 23.20 25.26
C GLN A 756 37.28 21.72 24.86
N PRO A 757 38.22 21.23 24.04
CA PRO A 757 38.21 19.83 23.61
C PRO A 757 38.45 18.88 24.78
N LEU A 758 37.89 17.68 24.72
CA LEU A 758 38.22 16.62 25.69
C LEU A 758 39.71 16.28 25.61
N PRO A 759 40.40 16.08 26.75
CA PRO A 759 41.81 15.68 26.74
C PRO A 759 41.90 14.35 25.96
N LYS A 760 42.78 14.32 24.93
CA LYS A 760 43.09 13.08 24.21
C LYS A 760 43.60 12.06 25.22
N LYS A 761 42.96 10.90 25.34
CA LYS A 761 43.51 9.77 26.08
C LYS A 761 44.82 9.40 25.40
N ASP A 762 45.93 9.70 26.07
CA ASP A 762 47.25 9.26 25.64
C ASP A 762 47.26 7.74 25.49
N ALA A 763 47.52 7.27 24.28
CA ALA A 763 47.64 5.86 23.93
C ALA A 763 48.92 5.21 24.51
N ARG A 764 49.46 5.73 25.65
CA ARG A 764 50.73 5.30 26.24
C ARG A 764 50.65 4.61 27.62
N SER A 765 49.50 4.17 28.09
CA SER A 765 49.45 3.44 29.37
C SER A 765 48.91 1.97 29.26
N ALA A 766 49.17 1.33 28.13
CA ALA A 766 48.90 -0.09 27.98
C ALA A 766 50.18 -0.88 27.63
N LYS A 767 51.26 -0.67 28.41
CA LYS A 767 52.41 -1.58 28.44
C LYS A 767 53.07 -1.45 29.81
N SER A 768 52.79 -2.34 30.71
CA SER A 768 53.65 -2.95 31.75
C SER A 768 52.80 -3.40 32.95
N GLU A 769 52.32 -4.60 32.92
CA GLU A 769 52.26 -5.42 34.12
C GLU A 769 53.08 -6.65 33.84
N PRO A 770 54.08 -6.96 34.69
CA PRO A 770 54.89 -8.18 34.56
C PRO A 770 54.12 -9.37 35.12
N GLU A 771 54.24 -10.48 34.42
CA GLU A 771 53.93 -11.82 34.92
C GLU A 771 54.63 -12.03 36.26
N GLN A 772 53.88 -12.41 37.30
CA GLN A 772 54.39 -13.12 38.44
C GLN A 772 53.68 -14.46 38.56
N GLU A 773 54.49 -15.50 38.37
CA GLU A 773 54.25 -16.90 38.76
C GLU A 773 53.82 -17.01 40.23
N THR A 774 52.79 -17.71 40.49
CA THR A 774 52.71 -18.89 41.42
C THR A 774 51.35 -19.54 41.27
#